data_2aff4ad4cffcd91da1ed95bec09f77b8
#
_entry.id   2aff4ad4cffcd91da1ed95bec09f77b8
#
_cell.length_a   1.000
_cell.length_b   1.000
_cell.length_c   1.000
_cell.angle_alpha   90.00
_cell.angle_beta   90.00
_cell.angle_gamma   90.00
#
_symmetry.space_group_name_H-M   'P 1'
#
loop_
_entity.id
_entity.type
_entity.pdbx_description
1 polymer ?
#
loop_
_entity_poly.entity_id
_entity_poly.type
_entity_poly.pdbx_seq_one_letter_code
_entity_poly.pdbx_strand_id
1 'polypeptide(L)'
;MAHTHKPVVPGWFDPDAADFRLLGTRCRACDAVFFPREDAFCRNPACGGDELAEVPLSRHGTVWSYTDARYRPPAPYVSDPEAEWQPYLLVAVELAEERMVVLGQAAPDVRAAELTVGTEVELVPGVLNEGDGHTWTTWHWRPGGGEREAGAERAARRSGTHEAEPGIPPVHVAAPETEVAARETEVGTPGAEAAAREAEAAAPGGEVAAPGGETASLHPPTPRRGVGGGEKTGGAGGRRVGRSPGSTATRDVAVLGAGMHPWGKWGRSFVEYGTKAAREALADAGLDWRAVQSVVGADTVRGGYPGYVAGATFAKALGWQGARVTSVYAACASGAQAIGTARAQILSGMADVALVVGADAAPKGFFTPAGGDRPDDPDWLRFRVLGATNPAYFGLYARRRMALYGDTADDFAQVKVKNSVAGAANPYARYRKRVTAQEVAASAVVCDPLRLLDICATSDGAAALVLTSMDFARRHGATDPVRIRAVSTATPQYPRTVLDLPDVATDSAAVVPPPETGFRASIAHTAYEEAGIGPEDLSLAEVYDLSTALELEWYEDLGLCGPGEGAKLLWDGATALGGRLPVNASGGLASFGEAVPAQAIAQVCELTRQLRGQAGTRQVAGARVGVTANQGLFGHGSAVVAVR
;
A
#
# COMPACT_ATOMS: atom_id res chain seq x y z
N MET A 1 -1.53 4.26 -45.46
CA MET A 1 -0.05 4.28 -45.26
C MET A 1 0.26 3.16 -44.31
N ALA A 2 1.34 2.39 -44.54
CA ALA A 2 1.72 1.36 -43.54
C ALA A 2 2.14 2.09 -42.26
N HIS A 3 1.51 1.76 -41.14
CA HIS A 3 1.92 2.28 -39.84
C HIS A 3 3.30 1.72 -39.47
N THR A 4 4.16 2.55 -38.93
CA THR A 4 5.46 2.10 -38.45
C THR A 4 5.29 1.51 -37.06
N HIS A 5 5.74 0.28 -36.83
CA HIS A 5 5.72 -0.34 -35.52
C HIS A 5 6.74 0.34 -34.59
N LYS A 6 6.31 0.72 -33.40
CA LYS A 6 7.15 1.28 -32.36
C LYS A 6 6.92 0.57 -31.03
N PRO A 7 7.97 0.08 -30.35
CA PRO A 7 7.80 -0.48 -29.03
C PRO A 7 7.39 0.62 -28.03
N VAL A 8 6.44 0.30 -27.16
CA VAL A 8 5.95 1.22 -26.10
C VAL A 8 7.07 1.65 -25.16
N VAL A 9 8.03 0.75 -24.92
CA VAL A 9 9.28 1.02 -24.21
C VAL A 9 10.44 0.49 -25.06
N PRO A 10 11.29 1.36 -25.60
CA PRO A 10 12.43 0.93 -26.41
C PRO A 10 13.40 0.04 -25.62
N GLY A 11 13.91 -1.00 -26.27
CA GLY A 11 14.93 -1.90 -25.70
C GLY A 11 14.39 -2.99 -24.77
N TRP A 12 13.09 -3.08 -24.54
CA TRP A 12 12.50 -4.17 -23.75
C TRP A 12 12.15 -5.40 -24.58
N PHE A 13 11.96 -5.23 -25.86
CA PHE A 13 11.73 -6.28 -26.86
C PHE A 13 11.93 -5.71 -28.27
N ASP A 14 12.12 -6.59 -29.25
CA ASP A 14 12.09 -6.23 -30.66
C ASP A 14 10.74 -6.67 -31.25
N PRO A 15 9.89 -5.72 -31.68
CA PRO A 15 8.53 -6.04 -32.16
C PRO A 15 8.53 -6.85 -33.47
N ASP A 16 9.61 -6.80 -34.24
CA ASP A 16 9.76 -7.45 -35.55
C ASP A 16 10.60 -8.74 -35.48
N ALA A 17 11.05 -9.15 -34.27
CA ALA A 17 11.84 -10.36 -34.11
C ALA A 17 11.02 -11.62 -34.42
N ALA A 18 11.58 -12.54 -35.20
CA ALA A 18 10.95 -13.83 -35.50
C ALA A 18 10.76 -14.70 -34.23
N ASP A 19 11.71 -14.60 -33.27
CA ASP A 19 11.59 -15.16 -31.92
C ASP A 19 11.32 -14.02 -30.93
N PHE A 20 10.06 -13.63 -30.80
CA PHE A 20 9.64 -12.54 -29.94
C PHE A 20 9.88 -12.88 -28.46
N ARG A 21 10.70 -12.06 -27.80
CA ARG A 21 11.06 -12.22 -26.38
C ARG A 21 11.17 -10.87 -25.67
N LEU A 22 10.97 -10.87 -24.36
CA LEU A 22 11.39 -9.76 -23.52
C LEU A 22 12.91 -9.79 -23.35
N LEU A 23 13.52 -8.62 -23.34
CA LEU A 23 14.96 -8.43 -23.20
C LEU A 23 15.26 -7.86 -21.82
N GLY A 24 15.84 -8.69 -20.98
CA GLY A 24 16.36 -8.31 -19.68
C GLY A 24 17.86 -8.09 -19.72
N THR A 25 18.45 -7.94 -18.55
CA THR A 25 19.92 -7.90 -18.38
C THR A 25 20.35 -8.92 -17.33
N ARG A 26 21.54 -9.50 -17.54
CA ARG A 26 22.17 -10.46 -16.64
C ARG A 26 23.50 -9.90 -16.14
N CYS A 27 23.69 -9.91 -14.84
CA CYS A 27 24.96 -9.56 -14.22
C CYS A 27 26.01 -10.64 -14.51
N ARG A 28 27.17 -10.25 -15.08
CA ARG A 28 28.28 -11.18 -15.38
C ARG A 28 28.99 -11.69 -14.12
N ALA A 29 28.87 -10.98 -13.01
CA ALA A 29 29.53 -11.34 -11.77
C ALA A 29 28.75 -12.35 -10.90
N CYS A 30 27.40 -12.30 -10.91
CA CYS A 30 26.58 -13.17 -10.04
C CYS A 30 25.40 -13.85 -10.75
N ASP A 31 25.28 -13.70 -12.07
CA ASP A 31 24.20 -14.28 -12.88
C ASP A 31 22.76 -13.82 -12.55
N ALA A 32 22.58 -12.83 -11.68
CA ALA A 32 21.26 -12.26 -11.41
C ALA A 32 20.67 -11.63 -12.68
N VAL A 33 19.38 -11.90 -12.93
CA VAL A 33 18.65 -11.40 -14.11
C VAL A 33 17.70 -10.30 -13.68
N PHE A 34 17.57 -9.24 -14.48
CA PHE A 34 16.72 -8.09 -14.22
C PHE A 34 15.79 -7.81 -15.39
N PHE A 35 14.52 -7.54 -15.08
CA PHE A 35 13.53 -6.97 -15.97
C PHE A 35 12.57 -6.09 -15.14
N PRO A 36 12.25 -4.85 -15.55
CA PRO A 36 12.88 -4.11 -16.65
C PRO A 36 14.40 -4.09 -16.59
N ARG A 37 15.03 -3.81 -17.76
CA ARG A 37 16.50 -3.78 -17.89
C ARG A 37 17.13 -2.91 -16.81
N GLU A 38 18.25 -3.37 -16.31
CA GLU A 38 19.15 -2.61 -15.46
C GLU A 38 20.45 -2.40 -16.24
N ASP A 39 20.82 -1.15 -16.50
CA ASP A 39 21.97 -0.83 -17.34
C ASP A 39 23.14 -0.21 -16.54
N ALA A 40 22.94 0.09 -15.26
CA ALA A 40 23.92 0.80 -14.44
C ALA A 40 24.76 -0.15 -13.55
N PHE A 41 24.10 -0.97 -12.73
CA PHE A 41 24.77 -1.87 -11.79
C PHE A 41 23.81 -2.98 -11.31
N CYS A 42 24.40 -4.04 -10.77
CA CYS A 42 23.66 -5.17 -10.24
C CYS A 42 22.87 -4.79 -8.98
N ARG A 43 21.55 -5.00 -8.96
CA ARG A 43 20.67 -4.74 -7.81
C ARG A 43 20.83 -5.76 -6.68
N ASN A 44 21.54 -6.88 -6.90
CA ASN A 44 21.85 -7.81 -5.82
C ASN A 44 22.80 -7.14 -4.81
N PRO A 45 22.37 -6.89 -3.57
CA PRO A 45 23.14 -6.14 -2.58
C PRO A 45 24.44 -6.83 -2.16
N ALA A 46 24.58 -8.13 -2.43
CA ALA A 46 25.79 -8.90 -2.14
C ALA A 46 26.82 -8.90 -3.28
N CYS A 47 26.45 -8.37 -4.47
CA CYS A 47 27.30 -8.45 -5.67
C CYS A 47 28.05 -7.15 -5.95
N GLY A 48 27.35 -6.04 -6.18
CA GLY A 48 27.95 -4.75 -6.55
C GLY A 48 28.62 -4.71 -7.92
N GLY A 49 28.37 -5.68 -8.81
CA GLY A 49 28.95 -5.72 -10.16
C GLY A 49 28.28 -4.68 -11.07
N ASP A 50 29.03 -4.20 -12.07
CA ASP A 50 28.61 -3.19 -13.06
C ASP A 50 28.65 -3.70 -14.51
N GLU A 51 29.11 -4.92 -14.72
CA GLU A 51 29.08 -5.57 -16.03
C GLU A 51 27.75 -6.31 -16.22
N LEU A 52 26.84 -5.69 -16.96
CA LEU A 52 25.53 -6.23 -17.32
C LEU A 52 25.47 -6.55 -18.81
N ALA A 53 24.89 -7.69 -19.15
CA ALA A 53 24.74 -8.14 -20.53
C ALA A 53 23.26 -8.37 -20.84
N GLU A 54 22.80 -7.93 -22.01
CA GLU A 54 21.45 -8.24 -22.48
C GLU A 54 21.22 -9.75 -22.54
N VAL A 55 20.05 -10.18 -22.15
CA VAL A 55 19.62 -11.58 -22.18
C VAL A 55 18.14 -11.66 -22.57
N PRO A 56 17.76 -12.53 -23.53
CA PRO A 56 16.36 -12.82 -23.79
C PRO A 56 15.79 -13.64 -22.63
N LEU A 57 14.60 -13.24 -22.15
CA LEU A 57 13.88 -13.97 -21.11
C LEU A 57 13.12 -15.16 -21.69
N SER A 58 12.72 -16.07 -20.83
CA SER A 58 11.86 -17.21 -21.18
C SER A 58 10.56 -16.74 -21.83
N ARG A 59 10.19 -17.41 -22.93
CA ARG A 59 8.96 -17.13 -23.68
C ARG A 59 7.73 -17.75 -23.02
N HIS A 60 7.91 -18.81 -22.26
CA HIS A 60 6.86 -19.58 -21.61
C HIS A 60 6.93 -19.39 -20.10
N GLY A 61 5.75 -19.41 -19.47
CA GLY A 61 5.62 -19.34 -18.03
C GLY A 61 4.28 -19.87 -17.57
N THR A 62 4.02 -19.74 -16.29
CA THR A 62 2.75 -20.13 -15.68
C THR A 62 2.04 -18.94 -15.07
N VAL A 63 0.73 -18.89 -15.20
CA VAL A 63 -0.09 -17.85 -14.56
C VAL A 63 0.10 -17.90 -13.05
N TRP A 64 0.78 -16.92 -12.50
CA TRP A 64 0.94 -16.71 -11.06
C TRP A 64 -0.32 -16.11 -10.44
N SER A 65 -0.95 -15.15 -11.15
CA SER A 65 -2.26 -14.58 -10.84
C SER A 65 -2.81 -13.83 -12.05
N TYR A 66 -4.11 -13.47 -11.99
CA TYR A 66 -4.76 -12.63 -13.01
C TYR A 66 -5.96 -11.88 -12.43
N THR A 67 -6.37 -10.81 -13.12
CA THR A 67 -7.58 -10.04 -12.79
C THR A 67 -8.26 -9.52 -14.05
N ASP A 68 -9.60 -9.52 -14.06
CA ASP A 68 -10.43 -8.84 -15.08
C ASP A 68 -10.63 -7.39 -14.64
N ALA A 69 -9.88 -6.47 -15.26
CA ALA A 69 -9.91 -5.05 -14.96
C ALA A 69 -11.07 -4.38 -15.72
N ARG A 70 -12.12 -4.00 -14.98
CA ARG A 70 -13.37 -3.45 -15.53
C ARG A 70 -13.47 -1.93 -15.40
N TYR A 71 -12.37 -1.26 -15.53
CA TYR A 71 -12.27 0.19 -15.55
C TYR A 71 -11.44 0.65 -16.75
N ARG A 72 -11.70 1.86 -17.24
CA ARG A 72 -10.80 2.50 -18.19
C ARG A 72 -9.58 3.04 -17.42
N PRO A 73 -8.36 2.58 -17.74
CA PRO A 73 -7.17 3.12 -17.08
C PRO A 73 -7.01 4.60 -17.35
N PRO A 74 -6.65 5.41 -16.36
CA PRO A 74 -6.37 6.82 -16.55
C PRO A 74 -5.01 7.03 -17.24
N ALA A 75 -4.76 8.25 -17.73
CA ALA A 75 -3.43 8.63 -18.19
C ALA A 75 -2.34 8.30 -17.14
N PRO A 76 -1.16 7.89 -17.56
CA PRO A 76 -0.59 7.94 -18.91
C PRO A 76 -0.95 6.77 -19.85
N TYR A 77 -1.85 5.87 -19.48
CA TYR A 77 -2.34 4.84 -20.40
C TYR A 77 -3.08 5.49 -21.57
N VAL A 78 -2.74 5.09 -22.80
CA VAL A 78 -3.36 5.66 -23.99
C VAL A 78 -4.55 4.81 -24.39
N SER A 79 -5.73 5.41 -24.39
CA SER A 79 -6.95 4.81 -24.92
C SER A 79 -7.77 5.90 -25.61
N ASP A 80 -8.49 5.54 -26.67
CA ASP A 80 -9.42 6.45 -27.33
C ASP A 80 -10.59 6.77 -26.39
N PRO A 81 -10.78 8.03 -25.96
CA PRO A 81 -11.85 8.40 -25.04
C PRO A 81 -13.25 8.23 -25.66
N GLU A 82 -13.38 8.31 -26.99
CA GLU A 82 -14.65 8.18 -27.72
C GLU A 82 -15.02 6.70 -27.97
N ALA A 83 -14.06 5.77 -27.91
CA ALA A 83 -14.34 4.35 -28.07
C ALA A 83 -15.03 3.77 -26.82
N GLU A 84 -15.99 2.85 -27.03
CA GLU A 84 -16.55 2.07 -25.94
C GLU A 84 -15.46 1.23 -25.26
N TRP A 85 -15.31 1.43 -23.95
CA TRP A 85 -14.28 0.72 -23.19
C TRP A 85 -14.61 -0.76 -23.06
N GLN A 86 -13.65 -1.61 -23.40
CA GLN A 86 -13.73 -3.04 -23.17
C GLN A 86 -12.83 -3.44 -22.00
N PRO A 87 -13.32 -4.27 -21.05
CA PRO A 87 -12.48 -4.86 -20.00
C PRO A 87 -11.28 -5.62 -20.58
N TYR A 88 -10.18 -5.65 -19.83
CA TYR A 88 -8.99 -6.40 -20.20
C TYR A 88 -8.47 -7.25 -19.03
N LEU A 89 -7.78 -8.32 -19.38
CA LEU A 89 -7.17 -9.20 -18.38
C LEU A 89 -5.72 -8.77 -18.14
N LEU A 90 -5.40 -8.42 -16.90
CA LEU A 90 -4.03 -8.26 -16.44
C LEU A 90 -3.56 -9.59 -15.87
N VAL A 91 -2.41 -10.07 -16.33
CA VAL A 91 -1.87 -11.38 -15.99
C VAL A 91 -0.47 -11.22 -15.41
N ALA A 92 -0.21 -11.83 -14.28
CA ALA A 92 1.10 -11.99 -13.69
C ALA A 92 1.58 -13.41 -14.03
N VAL A 93 2.74 -13.53 -14.68
CA VAL A 93 3.27 -14.79 -15.18
C VAL A 93 4.62 -15.08 -14.54
N GLU A 94 4.76 -16.24 -13.92
CA GLU A 94 6.01 -16.73 -13.36
C GLU A 94 6.84 -17.41 -14.46
N LEU A 95 8.04 -16.88 -14.69
CA LEU A 95 9.06 -17.45 -15.56
C LEU A 95 9.93 -18.38 -14.71
N ALA A 96 9.88 -19.70 -15.00
CA ALA A 96 10.49 -20.71 -14.13
C ALA A 96 12.02 -20.65 -14.10
N GLU A 97 12.68 -20.34 -15.24
CA GLU A 97 14.13 -20.27 -15.34
C GLU A 97 14.68 -19.06 -14.58
N GLU A 98 14.07 -17.90 -14.79
CA GLU A 98 14.45 -16.65 -14.13
C GLU A 98 13.92 -16.58 -12.68
N ARG A 99 12.96 -17.41 -12.33
CA ARG A 99 12.27 -17.37 -11.04
C ARG A 99 11.80 -15.94 -10.71
N MET A 100 11.13 -15.33 -11.67
CA MET A 100 10.58 -13.97 -11.57
C MET A 100 9.15 -13.97 -12.10
N VAL A 101 8.35 -13.01 -11.62
CA VAL A 101 6.99 -12.79 -12.09
C VAL A 101 6.97 -11.55 -12.97
N VAL A 102 6.43 -11.66 -14.18
CA VAL A 102 6.31 -10.56 -15.14
C VAL A 102 4.84 -10.26 -15.40
N LEU A 103 4.45 -8.98 -15.29
CA LEU A 103 3.11 -8.52 -15.64
C LEU A 103 2.98 -8.30 -17.15
N GLY A 104 1.78 -8.56 -17.66
CA GLY A 104 1.37 -8.25 -19.03
C GLY A 104 -0.15 -8.30 -19.13
N GLN A 105 -0.70 -7.83 -20.24
CA GLN A 105 -2.10 -8.07 -20.57
C GLN A 105 -2.23 -9.43 -21.26
N ALA A 106 -3.38 -10.10 -21.09
CA ALA A 106 -3.70 -11.25 -21.92
C ALA A 106 -3.95 -10.79 -23.37
N ALA A 107 -3.71 -11.66 -24.35
CA ALA A 107 -4.07 -11.37 -25.72
C ALA A 107 -5.59 -11.09 -25.85
N PRO A 108 -6.03 -10.18 -26.74
CA PRO A 108 -7.42 -9.70 -26.77
C PRO A 108 -8.48 -10.77 -27.01
N ASP A 109 -8.10 -11.91 -27.57
CA ASP A 109 -8.96 -13.07 -27.81
C ASP A 109 -9.09 -14.03 -26.61
N VAL A 110 -8.31 -13.81 -25.54
CA VAL A 110 -8.33 -14.64 -24.32
C VAL A 110 -9.43 -14.17 -23.37
N ARG A 111 -10.24 -15.11 -22.89
CA ARG A 111 -11.30 -14.85 -21.91
C ARG A 111 -10.88 -15.26 -20.51
N ALA A 112 -11.42 -14.59 -19.49
CA ALA A 112 -11.12 -14.90 -18.09
C ALA A 112 -11.38 -16.38 -17.72
N ALA A 113 -12.37 -17.03 -18.35
CA ALA A 113 -12.68 -18.44 -18.13
C ALA A 113 -11.62 -19.41 -18.67
N GLU A 114 -10.70 -18.94 -19.49
CA GLU A 114 -9.58 -19.71 -20.04
C GLU A 114 -8.33 -19.65 -19.16
N LEU A 115 -8.35 -18.81 -18.12
CA LEU A 115 -7.25 -18.63 -17.19
C LEU A 115 -7.57 -19.17 -15.80
N THR A 116 -6.61 -19.90 -15.26
CA THR A 116 -6.54 -20.26 -13.84
C THR A 116 -5.09 -20.06 -13.37
N VAL A 117 -4.87 -19.90 -12.06
CA VAL A 117 -3.51 -19.93 -11.51
C VAL A 117 -2.88 -21.28 -11.84
N GLY A 118 -1.67 -21.27 -12.40
CA GLY A 118 -0.97 -22.46 -12.89
C GLY A 118 -1.19 -22.78 -14.38
N THR A 119 -2.04 -22.02 -15.11
CA THR A 119 -2.17 -22.18 -16.58
C THR A 119 -0.85 -21.86 -17.26
N GLU A 120 -0.38 -22.75 -18.14
CA GLU A 120 0.78 -22.50 -19.00
C GLU A 120 0.43 -21.45 -20.07
N VAL A 121 1.30 -20.46 -20.22
CA VAL A 121 1.12 -19.36 -21.17
C VAL A 121 2.40 -19.10 -21.93
N GLU A 122 2.26 -18.52 -23.11
CA GLU A 122 3.36 -18.05 -23.94
C GLU A 122 3.27 -16.54 -24.18
N LEU A 123 4.44 -15.92 -24.33
CA LEU A 123 4.60 -14.53 -24.70
C LEU A 123 4.34 -14.35 -26.22
N VAL A 124 3.48 -13.41 -26.55
CA VAL A 124 3.18 -13.05 -27.94
C VAL A 124 3.28 -11.53 -28.15
N PRO A 125 3.63 -11.06 -29.37
CA PRO A 125 3.56 -9.64 -29.66
C PRO A 125 2.12 -9.14 -29.57
N GLY A 126 1.95 -7.89 -29.13
CA GLY A 126 0.68 -7.24 -29.00
C GLY A 126 0.69 -5.79 -29.45
N VAL A 127 -0.47 -5.22 -29.63
CA VAL A 127 -0.66 -3.79 -29.91
C VAL A 127 -1.27 -3.14 -28.68
N LEU A 128 -0.65 -2.06 -28.23
CA LEU A 128 -1.18 -1.26 -27.13
C LEU A 128 -2.22 -0.27 -27.66
N ASN A 129 -1.85 0.50 -28.69
CA ASN A 129 -2.73 1.47 -29.36
C ASN A 129 -2.17 1.86 -30.72
N GLU A 130 -3.03 2.46 -31.55
CA GLU A 130 -2.65 3.09 -32.81
C GLU A 130 -2.91 4.60 -32.74
N GLY A 131 -1.98 5.40 -33.25
CA GLY A 131 -2.09 6.85 -33.23
C GLY A 131 -0.86 7.52 -33.85
N ASP A 132 -1.01 8.75 -34.33
CA ASP A 132 0.07 9.56 -34.90
C ASP A 132 0.87 8.87 -36.03
N GLY A 133 0.21 8.00 -36.82
CA GLY A 133 0.85 7.24 -37.89
C GLY A 133 1.73 6.08 -37.41
N HIS A 134 1.65 5.69 -36.15
CA HIS A 134 2.39 4.60 -35.55
C HIS A 134 1.43 3.56 -34.95
N THR A 135 1.86 2.30 -34.96
CA THR A 135 1.30 1.21 -34.15
C THR A 135 2.24 1.00 -32.95
N TRP A 136 1.79 1.37 -31.74
CA TRP A 136 2.54 1.16 -30.52
C TRP A 136 2.41 -0.29 -30.09
N THR A 137 3.52 -1.00 -30.11
CA THR A 137 3.59 -2.43 -29.78
C THR A 137 3.93 -2.65 -28.32
N THR A 138 3.43 -3.76 -27.78
CA THR A 138 3.65 -4.25 -26.42
C THR A 138 3.78 -5.78 -26.45
N TRP A 139 3.71 -6.43 -25.31
CA TRP A 139 3.63 -7.88 -25.19
C TRP A 139 2.32 -8.30 -24.55
N HIS A 140 1.86 -9.47 -24.94
CA HIS A 140 0.71 -10.12 -24.35
C HIS A 140 1.05 -11.54 -23.92
N TRP A 141 0.21 -12.11 -23.05
CA TRP A 141 0.26 -13.49 -22.65
C TRP A 141 -0.93 -14.25 -23.25
N ARG A 142 -0.69 -15.45 -23.76
CA ARG A 142 -1.71 -16.33 -24.32
C ARG A 142 -1.55 -17.74 -23.78
N PRO A 143 -2.65 -18.47 -23.42
CA PRO A 143 -2.56 -19.88 -23.08
C PRO A 143 -1.86 -20.67 -24.18
N GLY A 144 -0.87 -21.49 -23.78
CA GLY A 144 -0.10 -22.33 -24.71
C GLY A 144 -0.99 -23.30 -25.46
N GLY A 145 -0.73 -23.53 -26.76
CA GLY A 145 -1.53 -24.38 -27.66
C GLY A 145 -1.39 -25.90 -27.44
N GLY A 146 -0.99 -26.36 -26.25
CA GLY A 146 -0.98 -27.79 -25.89
C GLY A 146 -2.39 -28.28 -25.59
N GLU A 147 -2.87 -29.17 -26.45
CA GLU A 147 -4.08 -30.02 -26.39
C GLU A 147 -5.14 -29.59 -25.35
N ARG A 148 -6.18 -28.93 -25.82
CA ARG A 148 -7.35 -28.45 -25.05
C ARG A 148 -8.10 -29.56 -24.27
N GLU A 149 -7.68 -30.84 -24.36
CA GLU A 149 -8.33 -31.97 -23.70
C GLU A 149 -7.67 -32.45 -22.40
N ALA A 150 -6.37 -32.21 -22.16
CA ALA A 150 -5.67 -32.76 -20.99
C ALA A 150 -5.87 -31.95 -19.68
N GLY A 151 -6.19 -30.65 -19.76
CA GLY A 151 -6.38 -29.78 -18.60
C GLY A 151 -7.70 -30.04 -17.86
N ALA A 152 -8.76 -30.29 -18.58
CA ALA A 152 -10.08 -30.59 -18.02
C ALA A 152 -10.13 -31.96 -17.31
N GLU A 153 -9.42 -32.97 -17.83
CA GLU A 153 -9.35 -34.31 -17.19
C GLU A 153 -8.47 -34.34 -15.93
N ARG A 154 -7.41 -33.51 -15.85
CA ARG A 154 -6.58 -33.44 -14.64
C ARG A 154 -7.28 -32.69 -13.49
N ALA A 155 -8.07 -31.67 -13.79
CA ALA A 155 -8.89 -30.98 -12.79
C ALA A 155 -9.99 -31.89 -12.25
N ALA A 156 -10.63 -32.68 -13.12
CA ALA A 156 -11.66 -33.66 -12.72
C ALA A 156 -11.10 -34.84 -11.89
N ARG A 157 -9.85 -35.25 -12.09
CA ARG A 157 -9.21 -36.31 -11.30
C ARG A 157 -8.68 -35.90 -9.93
N ARG A 158 -8.53 -34.60 -9.65
CA ARG A 158 -8.15 -34.09 -8.32
C ARG A 158 -9.33 -33.80 -7.39
N SER A 159 -10.57 -33.77 -7.92
CA SER A 159 -11.79 -33.56 -7.12
C SER A 159 -12.49 -34.86 -6.67
N GLY A 160 -11.92 -36.02 -6.96
CA GLY A 160 -12.45 -37.30 -6.56
C GLY A 160 -11.67 -37.90 -5.40
N THR A 161 -12.24 -37.92 -4.23
CA THR A 161 -12.03 -38.64 -2.97
C THR A 161 -11.76 -37.72 -1.76
N HIS A 162 -12.82 -37.19 -1.20
CA HIS A 162 -12.98 -37.17 0.24
C HIS A 162 -14.45 -37.49 0.54
N GLU A 163 -14.66 -38.66 1.14
CA GLU A 163 -15.94 -39.09 1.65
C GLU A 163 -16.41 -38.16 2.76
N ALA A 164 -17.68 -37.75 2.68
CA ALA A 164 -18.35 -36.91 3.66
C ALA A 164 -18.75 -37.72 4.88
N GLU A 165 -18.36 -37.28 6.07
CA GLU A 165 -18.99 -37.71 7.31
C GLU A 165 -20.18 -36.79 7.65
N PRO A 166 -21.22 -37.31 8.41
CA PRO A 166 -22.55 -36.75 8.38
C PRO A 166 -22.73 -35.51 9.29
N GLY A 167 -23.58 -34.62 8.83
CA GLY A 167 -23.87 -33.31 9.36
C GLY A 167 -24.45 -33.22 10.76
N ILE A 168 -24.13 -32.11 11.41
CA ILE A 168 -24.78 -31.57 12.60
C ILE A 168 -25.83 -30.54 12.12
N PRO A 169 -27.09 -30.60 12.61
CA PRO A 169 -28.17 -29.72 12.12
C PRO A 169 -28.03 -28.27 12.66
N PRO A 170 -28.56 -27.28 11.93
CA PRO A 170 -28.44 -25.87 12.31
C PRO A 170 -29.32 -25.53 13.53
N VAL A 171 -28.76 -24.81 14.47
CA VAL A 171 -29.46 -24.25 15.62
C VAL A 171 -30.13 -22.92 15.18
N HIS A 172 -31.48 -22.91 15.17
CA HIS A 172 -32.25 -21.70 14.98
C HIS A 172 -32.19 -20.85 16.25
N VAL A 173 -31.65 -19.63 16.12
CA VAL A 173 -31.85 -18.57 17.13
C VAL A 173 -32.87 -17.59 16.58
N ALA A 174 -34.03 -17.54 17.26
CA ALA A 174 -35.13 -16.62 16.96
C ALA A 174 -34.73 -15.17 17.31
N ALA A 175 -34.98 -14.25 16.39
CA ALA A 175 -34.91 -12.82 16.65
C ALA A 175 -36.21 -12.31 17.26
N PRO A 176 -36.17 -11.35 18.19
CA PRO A 176 -37.39 -10.68 18.67
C PRO A 176 -37.82 -9.60 17.66
N GLU A 177 -39.07 -9.66 17.28
CA GLU A 177 -39.76 -8.64 16.48
C GLU A 177 -39.99 -7.39 17.35
N THR A 178 -39.59 -6.22 16.84
CA THR A 178 -40.14 -4.93 17.27
C THR A 178 -40.50 -4.10 16.05
N GLU A 179 -41.80 -3.92 15.86
CA GLU A 179 -42.40 -2.96 14.94
C GLU A 179 -41.95 -1.54 15.26
N VAL A 180 -41.43 -0.83 14.23
CA VAL A 180 -41.45 0.65 14.23
C VAL A 180 -41.91 1.12 12.86
N ALA A 181 -42.99 1.87 12.90
CA ALA A 181 -43.75 2.40 11.78
C ALA A 181 -42.92 3.30 10.83
N ALA A 182 -43.13 3.08 9.55
CA ALA A 182 -42.64 3.92 8.45
C ALA A 182 -43.32 5.32 8.48
N ARG A 183 -42.54 6.37 8.36
CA ARG A 183 -42.96 7.66 7.80
C ARG A 183 -42.14 7.95 6.60
N GLU A 184 -42.76 7.85 5.45
CA GLU A 184 -42.27 8.31 4.16
C GLU A 184 -42.17 9.84 4.15
N THR A 185 -41.03 10.38 3.77
CA THR A 185 -40.92 11.73 3.19
C THR A 185 -40.12 11.63 1.90
N GLU A 186 -40.85 11.79 0.82
CA GLU A 186 -40.32 12.01 -0.51
C GLU A 186 -39.41 13.24 -0.55
N VAL A 187 -38.16 13.09 -1.02
CA VAL A 187 -37.36 14.20 -1.53
C VAL A 187 -36.83 13.79 -2.90
N GLY A 188 -37.32 14.51 -3.89
CA GLY A 188 -37.04 14.28 -5.30
C GLY A 188 -35.56 14.46 -5.67
N THR A 189 -35.14 13.66 -6.60
CA THR A 189 -33.87 13.73 -7.32
C THR A 189 -33.91 14.85 -8.38
N PRO A 190 -32.91 15.73 -8.46
CA PRO A 190 -32.60 16.48 -9.70
C PRO A 190 -31.45 15.82 -10.44
N GLY A 191 -31.63 15.80 -11.78
CA GLY A 191 -30.85 15.06 -12.75
C GLY A 191 -29.36 15.39 -12.85
N ALA A 192 -28.65 14.37 -13.25
CA ALA A 192 -27.23 14.38 -13.60
C ALA A 192 -27.05 14.79 -15.08
N GLU A 193 -27.22 16.07 -15.40
CA GLU A 193 -26.95 16.58 -16.77
C GLU A 193 -26.61 18.08 -16.81
N ALA A 194 -25.79 18.62 -15.89
CA ALA A 194 -25.39 20.03 -15.93
C ALA A 194 -24.04 20.36 -15.30
N ALA A 195 -23.02 19.50 -15.44
CA ALA A 195 -21.68 19.81 -14.91
C ALA A 195 -20.52 19.52 -15.89
N ALA A 196 -20.79 19.52 -17.19
CA ALA A 196 -19.76 19.26 -18.21
C ALA A 196 -19.52 20.44 -19.19
N ARG A 197 -19.89 21.65 -18.84
CA ARG A 197 -19.65 22.83 -19.72
C ARG A 197 -19.31 24.08 -18.90
N GLU A 198 -18.16 24.08 -18.22
CA GLU A 198 -17.54 25.34 -17.73
C GLU A 198 -16.10 25.06 -17.26
N ALA A 199 -15.20 24.73 -18.17
CA ALA A 199 -13.76 24.72 -17.94
C ALA A 199 -12.97 24.93 -19.23
N GLU A 200 -13.42 25.87 -20.04
CA GLU A 200 -12.67 26.27 -21.24
C GLU A 200 -12.78 27.80 -21.38
N ALA A 201 -11.93 28.52 -20.67
CA ALA A 201 -11.50 29.90 -20.97
C ALA A 201 -10.71 30.46 -19.78
N ALA A 202 -9.38 30.43 -19.86
CA ALA A 202 -8.47 31.49 -19.41
C ALA A 202 -7.02 30.97 -19.33
N ALA A 203 -6.30 31.06 -20.43
CA ALA A 203 -4.85 31.14 -20.40
C ALA A 203 -4.44 32.52 -20.92
N PRO A 204 -3.66 33.32 -20.20
CA PRO A 204 -2.88 34.39 -20.80
C PRO A 204 -1.46 33.90 -21.06
N GLY A 205 -1.04 33.94 -22.32
CA GLY A 205 0.34 33.80 -22.73
C GLY A 205 1.20 34.95 -22.21
N GLY A 206 2.40 34.60 -21.76
CA GLY A 206 3.46 35.52 -21.38
C GLY A 206 4.80 34.86 -21.62
N GLU A 207 5.42 35.16 -22.76
CA GLU A 207 6.82 34.88 -23.05
C GLU A 207 7.70 35.64 -22.05
N VAL A 208 8.59 34.93 -21.37
CA VAL A 208 9.71 35.58 -20.64
C VAL A 208 11.00 34.93 -21.14
N ALA A 209 11.82 35.77 -21.76
CA ALA A 209 13.15 35.47 -22.26
C ALA A 209 14.13 35.11 -21.12
N ALA A 210 14.94 34.07 -21.34
CA ALA A 210 16.04 33.68 -20.47
C ALA A 210 17.28 34.53 -20.71
N PRO A 211 18.01 34.98 -19.68
CA PRO A 211 19.38 35.48 -19.83
C PRO A 211 20.38 34.34 -19.69
N GLY A 212 21.31 34.26 -20.61
CA GLY A 212 22.45 33.31 -20.57
C GLY A 212 23.39 33.62 -19.41
N GLY A 213 23.86 32.57 -18.75
CA GLY A 213 24.89 32.61 -17.71
C GLY A 213 25.80 31.39 -17.81
N GLU A 214 27.09 31.66 -17.87
CA GLU A 214 28.20 30.76 -18.04
C GLU A 214 28.25 29.61 -17.02
N THR A 215 28.50 28.40 -17.49
CA THR A 215 28.74 27.20 -16.68
C THR A 215 30.19 27.17 -16.20
N ALA A 216 30.43 27.35 -14.92
CA ALA A 216 31.70 27.05 -14.27
C ALA A 216 31.70 25.56 -13.84
N SER A 217 32.59 24.80 -14.43
CA SER A 217 32.90 23.41 -14.12
C SER A 217 33.59 23.30 -12.76
N LEU A 218 32.99 22.66 -11.80
CA LEU A 218 33.62 22.25 -10.54
C LEU A 218 33.88 20.73 -10.55
N HIS A 219 35.13 20.34 -10.72
CA HIS A 219 35.58 18.98 -10.50
C HIS A 219 35.72 18.67 -9.01
N PRO A 220 35.26 17.50 -8.51
CA PRO A 220 35.54 17.06 -7.14
C PRO A 220 36.99 16.50 -7.01
N PRO A 221 37.61 16.63 -5.84
CA PRO A 221 38.99 16.17 -5.64
C PRO A 221 39.03 14.66 -5.42
N THR A 222 39.99 14.02 -6.06
CA THR A 222 40.36 12.60 -5.94
C THR A 222 40.90 12.25 -4.55
N PRO A 223 40.56 11.10 -3.96
CA PRO A 223 41.14 10.63 -2.70
C PRO A 223 42.49 9.96 -2.96
N ARG A 224 43.50 10.33 -2.17
CA ARG A 224 44.85 9.74 -2.16
C ARG A 224 44.83 8.32 -1.61
N ARG A 225 45.43 7.38 -2.33
CA ARG A 225 45.76 6.03 -1.89
C ARG A 225 46.81 6.06 -0.77
N GLY A 226 46.49 5.44 0.36
CA GLY A 226 47.45 5.04 1.37
C GLY A 226 47.61 3.52 1.32
N VAL A 227 48.85 3.08 1.05
CA VAL A 227 49.28 1.67 1.04
C VAL A 227 49.56 1.23 2.46
N GLY A 228 49.02 0.07 2.86
CA GLY A 228 49.38 -0.59 4.12
C GLY A 228 48.77 -1.98 4.17
N GLY A 229 49.56 -3.00 3.87
CA GLY A 229 49.19 -4.40 3.84
C GLY A 229 48.97 -5.00 5.23
N GLY A 230 48.20 -6.09 5.27
CA GLY A 230 47.99 -6.93 6.44
C GLY A 230 46.95 -8.01 6.19
N GLU A 231 47.42 -9.17 5.73
CA GLU A 231 46.63 -10.41 5.72
C GLU A 231 46.06 -10.74 7.08
N LYS A 232 44.79 -11.12 7.12
CA LYS A 232 44.33 -12.22 8.04
C LYS A 232 42.97 -12.77 7.59
N THR A 233 43.02 -14.05 7.36
CA THR A 233 41.94 -15.03 7.15
C THR A 233 40.90 -15.06 8.27
N GLY A 234 39.64 -15.32 7.94
CA GLY A 234 38.76 -16.08 8.80
C GLY A 234 37.40 -15.49 9.11
N GLY A 235 36.36 -16.21 8.73
CA GLY A 235 35.14 -16.34 9.52
C GLY A 235 33.97 -15.41 9.14
N ALA A 236 33.04 -15.93 8.36
CA ALA A 236 31.67 -15.43 8.28
C ALA A 236 31.01 -15.56 9.67
N GLY A 237 30.89 -14.45 10.37
CA GLY A 237 30.18 -14.33 11.63
C GLY A 237 29.28 -13.12 11.57
N GLY A 238 27.97 -13.35 11.50
CA GLY A 238 26.98 -12.30 11.61
C GLY A 238 27.25 -11.42 12.83
N ARG A 239 27.45 -10.15 12.62
CA ARG A 239 27.64 -9.16 13.68
C ARG A 239 26.32 -8.99 14.44
N ARG A 240 26.09 -9.82 15.46
CA ARG A 240 25.18 -9.45 16.55
C ARG A 240 25.75 -8.17 17.16
N VAL A 241 25.02 -7.07 17.00
CA VAL A 241 25.28 -5.85 17.78
C VAL A 241 25.03 -6.20 19.23
N GLY A 242 26.11 -6.42 19.99
CA GLY A 242 26.07 -6.74 21.41
C GLY A 242 25.37 -5.59 22.15
N ARG A 243 24.29 -5.93 22.83
CA ARG A 243 23.65 -5.05 23.80
C ARG A 243 24.66 -4.81 24.95
N SER A 244 25.02 -3.55 25.16
CA SER A 244 25.65 -3.13 26.42
C SER A 244 24.63 -3.27 27.55
N PRO A 245 24.91 -3.99 28.64
CA PRO A 245 24.05 -4.04 29.80
C PRO A 245 24.30 -2.78 30.65
N GLY A 246 23.37 -1.81 30.57
CA GLY A 246 23.46 -0.64 31.42
C GLY A 246 22.70 0.57 30.89
N SER A 247 21.40 0.53 30.85
CA SER A 247 20.44 1.59 31.12
C SER A 247 19.03 1.05 30.90
N THR A 248 18.25 0.91 31.92
CA THR A 248 16.80 0.66 31.91
C THR A 248 16.03 1.94 31.60
N ALA A 249 16.61 2.90 30.89
CA ALA A 249 15.87 4.02 30.33
C ALA A 249 14.89 3.48 29.28
N THR A 250 13.60 3.52 29.58
CA THR A 250 12.55 3.12 28.63
C THR A 250 12.71 3.94 27.37
N ARG A 251 12.74 3.26 26.20
CA ARG A 251 12.73 3.92 24.87
C ARG A 251 11.33 4.39 24.48
N ASP A 252 10.47 4.59 25.47
CA ASP A 252 9.09 5.00 25.27
C ASP A 252 8.98 6.51 25.06
N VAL A 253 8.05 6.90 24.22
CA VAL A 253 7.66 8.29 23.97
C VAL A 253 6.17 8.40 24.27
N ALA A 254 5.77 9.40 25.05
CA ALA A 254 4.38 9.59 25.43
C ALA A 254 3.56 10.22 24.29
N VAL A 255 2.33 9.73 24.10
CA VAL A 255 1.30 10.41 23.32
C VAL A 255 0.47 11.28 24.28
N LEU A 256 0.70 12.58 24.28
CA LEU A 256 -0.08 13.51 25.11
C LEU A 256 -1.36 13.94 24.42
N GLY A 257 -1.38 14.09 23.10
CA GLY A 257 -2.57 14.47 22.38
C GLY A 257 -2.73 13.79 21.04
N ALA A 258 -3.99 13.57 20.65
CA ALA A 258 -4.40 12.98 19.39
C ALA A 258 -5.56 13.78 18.79
N GLY A 259 -5.43 14.21 17.55
CA GLY A 259 -6.43 15.00 16.84
C GLY A 259 -6.69 14.51 15.43
N MET A 260 -7.91 14.64 14.93
CA MET A 260 -8.30 14.25 13.59
C MET A 260 -9.28 15.24 12.97
N HIS A 261 -9.12 15.50 11.68
CA HIS A 261 -10.20 16.07 10.88
C HIS A 261 -11.12 14.93 10.40
N PRO A 262 -12.46 15.05 10.44
CA PRO A 262 -13.35 14.04 9.84
C PRO A 262 -13.02 13.81 8.37
N TRP A 263 -13.03 12.53 7.95
CA TRP A 263 -12.69 12.16 6.59
C TRP A 263 -13.90 12.27 5.65
N GLY A 264 -13.65 12.59 4.38
CA GLY A 264 -14.74 12.81 3.41
C GLY A 264 -14.24 13.28 2.06
N LYS A 265 -15.07 14.08 1.40
CA LYS A 265 -14.73 14.90 0.22
C LYS A 265 -15.25 16.30 0.47
N TRP A 266 -14.38 17.14 1.02
CA TRP A 266 -14.77 18.44 1.55
C TRP A 266 -14.49 19.60 0.58
N GLY A 267 -13.65 19.37 -0.44
CA GLY A 267 -13.31 20.40 -1.44
C GLY A 267 -12.51 21.57 -0.91
N ARG A 268 -11.75 21.39 0.18
CA ARG A 268 -10.91 22.40 0.81
C ARG A 268 -9.45 21.99 0.77
N SER A 269 -8.56 22.85 1.25
CA SER A 269 -7.12 22.61 1.29
C SER A 269 -6.75 21.57 2.34
N PHE A 270 -5.81 20.67 2.01
CA PHE A 270 -5.22 19.74 2.98
C PHE A 270 -4.55 20.48 4.15
N VAL A 271 -4.08 21.72 3.92
CA VAL A 271 -3.49 22.58 4.98
C VAL A 271 -4.54 22.92 6.04
N GLU A 272 -5.77 23.21 5.64
CA GLU A 272 -6.88 23.47 6.57
C GLU A 272 -7.18 22.22 7.41
N TYR A 273 -7.25 21.05 6.77
CA TYR A 273 -7.52 19.79 7.47
C TYR A 273 -6.41 19.46 8.47
N GLY A 274 -5.15 19.53 8.05
CA GLY A 274 -4.00 19.27 8.91
C GLY A 274 -3.88 20.26 10.07
N THR A 275 -4.13 21.54 9.81
CA THR A 275 -4.14 22.58 10.88
C THR A 275 -5.24 22.32 11.90
N LYS A 276 -6.43 21.88 11.46
CA LYS A 276 -7.52 21.54 12.38
C LYS A 276 -7.16 20.32 13.23
N ALA A 277 -6.63 19.25 12.64
CA ALA A 277 -6.18 18.06 13.36
C ALA A 277 -5.05 18.41 14.36
N ALA A 278 -4.08 19.24 13.95
CA ALA A 278 -3.00 19.71 14.81
C ALA A 278 -3.51 20.50 16.02
N ARG A 279 -4.46 21.41 15.82
CA ARG A 279 -5.08 22.17 16.92
C ARG A 279 -5.86 21.28 17.87
N GLU A 280 -6.58 20.27 17.35
CA GLU A 280 -7.28 19.29 18.18
C GLU A 280 -6.29 18.48 19.02
N ALA A 281 -5.17 18.01 18.42
CA ALA A 281 -4.13 17.29 19.14
C ALA A 281 -3.46 18.14 20.23
N LEU A 282 -3.20 19.42 19.96
CA LEU A 282 -2.66 20.37 20.95
C LEU A 282 -3.65 20.61 22.09
N ALA A 283 -4.94 20.75 21.78
CA ALA A 283 -5.99 20.92 22.78
C ALA A 283 -6.16 19.66 23.65
N ASP A 284 -6.13 18.45 23.05
CA ASP A 284 -6.17 17.17 23.77
C ASP A 284 -4.93 17.00 24.67
N ALA A 285 -3.75 17.49 24.23
CA ALA A 285 -2.53 17.51 25.03
C ALA A 285 -2.54 18.57 26.16
N GLY A 286 -3.45 19.54 26.14
CA GLY A 286 -3.41 20.71 27.02
C GLY A 286 -2.19 21.62 26.79
N LEU A 287 -1.66 21.66 25.55
CA LEU A 287 -0.45 22.40 25.22
C LEU A 287 -0.73 23.58 24.28
N ASP A 288 -0.04 24.69 24.57
CA ASP A 288 0.05 25.81 23.64
C ASP A 288 0.99 25.46 22.48
N TRP A 289 0.68 25.97 21.28
CA TRP A 289 1.51 25.76 20.09
C TRP A 289 2.99 26.14 20.31
N ARG A 290 3.26 27.15 21.09
CA ARG A 290 4.63 27.63 21.41
C ARG A 290 5.45 26.60 22.21
N ALA A 291 4.84 25.60 22.81
CA ALA A 291 5.55 24.51 23.49
C ALA A 291 6.15 23.47 22.51
N VAL A 292 5.68 23.45 21.27
CA VAL A 292 6.17 22.52 20.24
C VAL A 292 7.57 22.93 19.78
N GLN A 293 8.52 22.01 19.88
CA GLN A 293 9.92 22.23 19.51
C GLN A 293 10.25 21.64 18.14
N SER A 294 9.48 20.67 17.68
CA SER A 294 9.63 20.05 16.36
C SER A 294 8.28 19.73 15.72
N VAL A 295 8.18 19.96 14.42
CA VAL A 295 7.05 19.56 13.57
C VAL A 295 7.54 18.54 12.56
N VAL A 296 6.96 17.36 12.55
CA VAL A 296 7.23 16.33 11.55
C VAL A 296 5.98 16.15 10.69
N GLY A 297 6.07 16.58 9.43
CA GLY A 297 5.01 16.44 8.45
C GLY A 297 5.15 15.13 7.66
N ALA A 298 4.09 14.34 7.62
CA ALA A 298 3.95 13.29 6.63
C ALA A 298 3.53 13.93 5.31
N ASP A 299 4.34 13.77 4.27
CA ASP A 299 4.16 14.45 2.99
C ASP A 299 3.30 13.63 2.01
N THR A 300 2.79 14.32 1.01
CA THR A 300 2.11 13.72 -0.14
C THR A 300 2.52 14.43 -1.42
N VAL A 301 2.86 13.66 -2.44
CA VAL A 301 3.09 14.18 -3.79
C VAL A 301 1.83 14.17 -4.65
N ARG A 302 0.74 13.62 -4.14
CA ARG A 302 -0.51 13.40 -4.89
C ARG A 302 -1.49 14.56 -4.82
N GLY A 303 -1.38 15.41 -3.82
CA GLY A 303 -2.33 16.49 -3.59
C GLY A 303 -2.26 17.65 -4.58
N GLY A 304 -1.52 17.52 -5.66
CA GLY A 304 -1.34 18.58 -6.65
C GLY A 304 -0.51 19.75 -6.16
N TYR A 305 0.31 19.55 -5.13
CA TYR A 305 1.18 20.57 -4.53
C TYR A 305 2.66 20.15 -4.63
N PRO A 306 3.22 19.99 -5.83
CA PRO A 306 4.63 19.66 -5.98
C PRO A 306 5.51 20.75 -5.35
N GLY A 307 6.52 20.34 -4.60
CA GLY A 307 7.44 21.26 -3.92
C GLY A 307 6.95 21.80 -2.57
N TYR A 308 5.80 21.42 -2.07
CA TYR A 308 5.39 21.73 -0.71
C TYR A 308 6.14 20.87 0.31
N VAL A 309 6.64 21.53 1.34
CA VAL A 309 7.27 20.88 2.49
C VAL A 309 6.22 20.79 3.60
N ALA A 310 5.61 19.62 3.79
CA ALA A 310 4.45 19.43 4.65
C ALA A 310 4.68 19.94 6.10
N GLY A 311 5.85 19.67 6.69
CA GLY A 311 6.20 20.17 8.03
C GLY A 311 6.21 21.68 8.11
N ALA A 312 6.86 22.36 7.17
CA ALA A 312 6.90 23.82 7.10
C ALA A 312 5.53 24.44 6.78
N THR A 313 4.75 23.77 5.93
CA THR A 313 3.40 24.21 5.56
C THR A 313 2.48 24.29 6.77
N PHE A 314 2.46 23.26 7.61
CA PHE A 314 1.65 23.23 8.83
C PHE A 314 2.18 24.19 9.90
N ALA A 315 3.52 24.27 10.09
CA ALA A 315 4.12 25.25 11.00
C ALA A 315 3.78 26.70 10.61
N LYS A 316 3.78 27.00 9.28
CA LYS A 316 3.33 28.29 8.76
C LYS A 316 1.87 28.58 9.08
N ALA A 317 0.99 27.59 8.84
CA ALA A 317 -0.44 27.73 9.05
C ALA A 317 -0.83 27.88 10.54
N LEU A 318 -0.03 27.31 11.44
CA LEU A 318 -0.16 27.48 12.89
C LEU A 318 0.45 28.80 13.41
N GLY A 319 1.27 29.45 12.61
CA GLY A 319 2.02 30.63 12.95
C GLY A 319 3.50 30.34 13.29
N TRP A 320 4.43 30.96 12.57
CA TRP A 320 5.86 30.78 12.80
C TRP A 320 6.27 31.07 14.26
N GLN A 321 6.91 30.09 14.90
CA GLN A 321 7.39 30.23 16.27
C GLN A 321 8.81 29.65 16.49
N GLY A 322 9.51 29.29 15.40
CA GLY A 322 10.89 28.80 15.46
C GLY A 322 11.04 27.30 15.70
N ALA A 323 9.95 26.52 15.69
CA ALA A 323 10.04 25.06 15.77
C ALA A 323 10.86 24.48 14.60
N ARG A 324 11.64 23.43 14.86
CA ARG A 324 12.28 22.65 13.81
C ARG A 324 11.23 22.00 12.93
N VAL A 325 11.53 21.84 11.65
CA VAL A 325 10.62 21.15 10.72
C VAL A 325 11.32 20.00 10.01
N THR A 326 10.61 18.92 9.82
CA THR A 326 11.02 17.77 9.01
C THR A 326 9.82 17.32 8.19
N SER A 327 10.04 16.95 6.93
CA SER A 327 9.03 16.29 6.11
C SER A 327 9.54 14.93 5.70
N VAL A 328 8.63 13.93 5.69
CA VAL A 328 8.95 12.55 5.36
C VAL A 328 7.93 12.02 4.36
N TYR A 329 8.40 11.19 3.45
CA TYR A 329 7.57 10.51 2.48
C TYR A 329 7.91 9.02 2.40
N ALA A 330 6.92 8.18 2.56
CA ALA A 330 7.00 6.71 2.45
C ALA A 330 5.67 6.15 1.95
N ALA A 331 5.08 6.81 0.93
CA ALA A 331 3.75 6.51 0.42
C ALA A 331 2.74 6.34 1.58
N CYS A 332 1.96 5.25 1.59
CA CYS A 332 0.95 5.00 2.63
C CYS A 332 1.53 4.73 4.03
N ALA A 333 2.84 4.52 4.16
CA ALA A 333 3.56 4.43 5.43
C ALA A 333 4.10 5.78 5.94
N SER A 334 3.89 6.89 5.20
CA SER A 334 4.42 8.22 5.54
C SER A 334 4.09 8.67 6.96
N GLY A 335 2.86 8.40 7.43
CA GLY A 335 2.44 8.75 8.78
C GLY A 335 3.25 8.02 9.86
N ALA A 336 3.52 6.73 9.69
CA ALA A 336 4.34 5.97 10.63
C ALA A 336 5.81 6.39 10.58
N GLN A 337 6.34 6.69 9.37
CA GLN A 337 7.67 7.26 9.20
C GLN A 337 7.81 8.60 9.94
N ALA A 338 6.76 9.44 9.90
CA ALA A 338 6.73 10.70 10.65
C ALA A 338 6.73 10.47 12.17
N ILE A 339 5.95 9.49 12.65
CA ILE A 339 5.95 9.07 14.07
C ILE A 339 7.34 8.57 14.48
N GLY A 340 7.98 7.71 13.69
CA GLY A 340 9.33 7.19 13.92
C GLY A 340 10.38 8.30 13.98
N THR A 341 10.31 9.25 13.06
CA THR A 341 11.19 10.42 13.01
C THR A 341 11.03 11.30 14.27
N ALA A 342 9.79 11.63 14.65
CA ALA A 342 9.53 12.40 15.87
C ALA A 342 10.00 11.66 17.12
N ARG A 343 9.77 10.34 17.20
CA ARG A 343 10.26 9.48 18.29
C ARG A 343 11.79 9.53 18.36
N ALA A 344 12.48 9.40 17.24
CA ALA A 344 13.96 9.47 17.21
C ALA A 344 14.48 10.83 17.69
N GLN A 345 13.84 11.93 17.30
CA GLN A 345 14.20 13.28 17.76
C GLN A 345 14.00 13.45 19.27
N ILE A 346 12.93 12.87 19.83
CA ILE A 346 12.68 12.92 21.27
C ILE A 346 13.68 12.04 22.02
N LEU A 347 13.92 10.81 21.58
CA LEU A 347 14.84 9.88 22.23
C LEU A 347 16.30 10.33 22.15
N SER A 348 16.68 11.10 21.12
CA SER A 348 18.01 11.70 21.01
C SER A 348 18.18 13.00 21.83
N GLY A 349 17.12 13.49 22.46
CA GLY A 349 17.14 14.74 23.21
C GLY A 349 17.11 16.02 22.35
N MET A 350 16.84 15.92 21.03
CA MET A 350 16.70 17.08 20.15
C MET A 350 15.45 17.90 20.46
N ALA A 351 14.39 17.25 20.94
CA ALA A 351 13.13 17.86 21.32
C ALA A 351 12.48 17.09 22.48
N ASP A 352 11.79 17.77 23.37
CA ASP A 352 10.90 17.16 24.37
C ASP A 352 9.45 17.08 23.86
N VAL A 353 9.06 17.94 22.92
CA VAL A 353 7.70 18.05 22.38
C VAL A 353 7.77 18.11 20.87
N ALA A 354 7.17 17.14 20.21
CA ALA A 354 7.04 17.06 18.75
C ALA A 354 5.56 16.96 18.33
N LEU A 355 5.19 17.72 17.31
CA LEU A 355 3.91 17.62 16.62
C LEU A 355 4.10 16.82 15.33
N VAL A 356 3.37 15.72 15.20
CA VAL A 356 3.29 14.93 13.96
C VAL A 356 1.98 15.25 13.26
N VAL A 357 2.02 15.57 11.96
CA VAL A 357 0.83 15.94 11.17
C VAL A 357 0.87 15.26 9.81
N GLY A 358 -0.23 14.69 9.38
CA GLY A 358 -0.47 14.22 8.02
C GLY A 358 -1.86 14.63 7.53
N ALA A 359 -1.94 15.08 6.29
CA ALA A 359 -3.20 15.52 5.69
C ALA A 359 -3.17 15.33 4.18
N ASP A 360 -4.32 15.00 3.61
CA ASP A 360 -4.51 14.86 2.16
C ASP A 360 -5.82 15.50 1.69
N ALA A 361 -5.79 16.00 0.46
CA ALA A 361 -6.95 16.42 -0.33
C ALA A 361 -6.89 15.65 -1.65
N ALA A 362 -7.22 14.36 -1.58
CA ALA A 362 -7.04 13.44 -2.70
C ALA A 362 -8.02 13.73 -3.84
N PRO A 363 -7.61 13.65 -5.11
CA PRO A 363 -8.52 13.76 -6.24
C PRO A 363 -9.56 12.62 -6.22
N LYS A 364 -10.66 12.78 -6.94
CA LYS A 364 -11.61 11.69 -7.17
C LYS A 364 -11.01 10.70 -8.17
N GLY A 365 -11.37 9.43 -8.04
CA GLY A 365 -10.94 8.37 -8.95
C GLY A 365 -9.68 7.65 -8.49
N PHE A 366 -8.95 7.08 -9.44
CA PHE A 366 -7.71 6.35 -9.17
C PHE A 366 -6.56 7.30 -8.89
N PHE A 367 -5.62 6.86 -8.06
CA PHE A 367 -4.34 7.53 -7.97
C PHE A 367 -3.53 7.29 -9.25
N THR A 368 -3.01 8.35 -9.81
CA THR A 368 -2.22 8.33 -11.05
C THR A 368 -0.90 9.04 -10.83
N PRO A 369 0.16 8.67 -11.57
CA PRO A 369 1.39 9.44 -11.54
C PRO A 369 1.13 10.89 -11.98
N ALA A 370 1.69 11.85 -11.27
CA ALA A 370 1.63 13.26 -11.62
C ALA A 370 2.87 13.67 -12.42
N GLY A 371 2.72 14.64 -13.33
CA GLY A 371 3.82 15.19 -14.12
C GLY A 371 3.87 14.64 -15.55
N GLY A 372 4.96 14.96 -16.28
CA GLY A 372 5.20 14.53 -17.65
C GLY A 372 5.63 13.06 -17.78
N ASP A 373 6.07 12.70 -18.97
CA ASP A 373 6.58 11.34 -19.26
C ASP A 373 7.80 11.01 -18.39
N ARG A 374 7.81 9.82 -17.82
CA ARG A 374 8.86 9.30 -16.95
C ARG A 374 9.20 7.85 -17.36
N PRO A 375 9.89 7.68 -18.50
CA PRO A 375 10.17 6.34 -19.05
C PRO A 375 11.13 5.49 -18.19
N ASP A 376 11.79 6.09 -17.23
CA ASP A 376 12.70 5.49 -16.25
C ASP A 376 12.04 5.20 -14.88
N ASP A 377 10.74 5.55 -14.73
CA ASP A 377 9.99 5.35 -13.49
C ASP A 377 9.08 4.12 -13.61
N PRO A 378 9.36 3.01 -12.90
CA PRO A 378 8.53 1.80 -12.94
C PRO A 378 7.07 2.05 -12.54
N ASP A 379 6.80 2.97 -11.58
CA ASP A 379 5.44 3.33 -11.18
C ASP A 379 4.68 4.03 -12.32
N TRP A 380 5.35 4.87 -13.11
CA TRP A 380 4.75 5.47 -14.31
C TRP A 380 4.56 4.44 -15.43
N LEU A 381 5.56 3.55 -15.63
CA LEU A 381 5.53 2.55 -16.70
C LEU A 381 4.41 1.53 -16.52
N ARG A 382 4.10 1.09 -15.30
CA ARG A 382 2.98 0.17 -15.07
C ARG A 382 1.64 0.77 -15.49
N PHE A 383 1.44 2.09 -15.31
CA PHE A 383 0.25 2.77 -15.85
C PHE A 383 0.33 2.85 -17.38
N ARG A 384 1.46 3.31 -17.92
CA ARG A 384 1.62 3.56 -19.36
C ARG A 384 1.48 2.31 -20.20
N VAL A 385 2.09 1.21 -19.77
CA VAL A 385 2.19 -0.05 -20.54
C VAL A 385 1.04 -0.99 -20.25
N LEU A 386 0.66 -1.11 -18.98
CA LEU A 386 -0.25 -2.15 -18.51
C LEU A 386 -1.63 -1.61 -18.14
N GLY A 387 -1.79 -0.30 -17.96
CA GLY A 387 -3.01 0.27 -17.39
C GLY A 387 -3.25 -0.15 -15.94
N ALA A 388 -2.23 -0.70 -15.27
CA ALA A 388 -2.34 -1.30 -13.95
C ALA A 388 -2.44 -0.26 -12.85
N THR A 389 -3.66 0.03 -12.39
CA THR A 389 -3.93 0.86 -11.22
C THR A 389 -3.76 0.05 -9.92
N ASN A 390 -3.73 0.71 -8.76
CA ASN A 390 -3.64 0.01 -7.48
C ASN A 390 -4.73 -1.06 -7.28
N PRO A 391 -6.02 -0.84 -7.62
CA PRO A 391 -7.03 -1.89 -7.58
C PRO A 391 -6.70 -3.15 -8.39
N ALA A 392 -5.98 -3.04 -9.51
CA ALA A 392 -5.58 -4.21 -10.28
C ALA A 392 -4.63 -5.12 -9.49
N TYR A 393 -3.67 -4.54 -8.77
CA TYR A 393 -2.79 -5.30 -7.88
C TYR A 393 -3.55 -5.97 -6.74
N PHE A 394 -4.56 -5.28 -6.18
CA PHE A 394 -5.40 -5.88 -5.16
C PHE A 394 -6.22 -7.06 -5.71
N GLY A 395 -6.71 -6.97 -6.96
CA GLY A 395 -7.38 -8.06 -7.65
C GLY A 395 -6.45 -9.25 -7.91
N LEU A 396 -5.24 -9.00 -8.40
CA LEU A 396 -4.21 -10.04 -8.56
C LEU A 396 -3.91 -10.73 -7.23
N TYR A 397 -3.74 -9.95 -6.17
CA TYR A 397 -3.46 -10.45 -4.84
C TYR A 397 -4.62 -11.30 -4.28
N ALA A 398 -5.85 -10.80 -4.37
CA ALA A 398 -7.04 -11.52 -3.94
C ALA A 398 -7.20 -12.86 -4.70
N ARG A 399 -6.99 -12.85 -6.02
CA ARG A 399 -7.03 -14.07 -6.85
C ARG A 399 -5.96 -15.08 -6.44
N ARG A 400 -4.75 -14.59 -6.11
CA ARG A 400 -3.68 -15.46 -5.61
C ARG A 400 -4.06 -16.13 -4.30
N ARG A 401 -4.64 -15.40 -3.35
CA ARG A 401 -5.14 -15.95 -2.07
C ARG A 401 -6.21 -17.02 -2.29
N MET A 402 -7.18 -16.74 -3.19
CA MET A 402 -8.21 -17.74 -3.56
C MET A 402 -7.58 -19.05 -4.05
N ALA A 403 -6.53 -18.95 -4.89
CA ALA A 403 -5.86 -20.12 -5.44
C ALA A 403 -5.01 -20.87 -4.39
N LEU A 404 -4.37 -20.17 -3.47
CA LEU A 404 -3.48 -20.77 -2.46
C LEU A 404 -4.23 -21.32 -1.25
N TYR A 405 -5.22 -20.59 -0.78
CA TYR A 405 -5.86 -20.83 0.52
C TYR A 405 -7.35 -21.19 0.42
N GLY A 406 -7.94 -21.03 -0.77
CA GLY A 406 -9.37 -21.27 -0.97
C GLY A 406 -10.27 -20.14 -0.49
N ASP A 407 -9.71 -18.94 -0.23
CA ASP A 407 -10.50 -17.75 0.11
C ASP A 407 -11.55 -17.49 -0.98
N THR A 408 -12.66 -16.89 -0.61
CA THR A 408 -13.80 -16.63 -1.49
C THR A 408 -14.17 -15.14 -1.51
N ALA A 409 -14.98 -14.73 -2.48
CA ALA A 409 -15.52 -13.37 -2.52
C ALA A 409 -16.40 -13.05 -1.28
N ASP A 410 -17.01 -14.07 -0.66
CA ASP A 410 -17.81 -13.88 0.56
C ASP A 410 -16.90 -13.57 1.77
N ASP A 411 -15.69 -14.13 1.84
CA ASP A 411 -14.72 -13.82 2.88
C ASP A 411 -14.30 -12.35 2.79
N PHE A 412 -14.02 -11.87 1.58
CA PHE A 412 -13.69 -10.45 1.34
C PHE A 412 -14.87 -9.53 1.69
N ALA A 413 -16.08 -9.89 1.26
CA ALA A 413 -17.29 -9.15 1.60
C ALA A 413 -17.52 -9.07 3.12
N GLN A 414 -17.25 -10.16 3.86
CA GLN A 414 -17.42 -10.20 5.32
C GLN A 414 -16.45 -9.25 6.05
N VAL A 415 -15.24 -9.02 5.55
CA VAL A 415 -14.35 -7.97 6.07
C VAL A 415 -15.03 -6.61 5.99
N LYS A 416 -15.61 -6.26 4.82
CA LYS A 416 -16.35 -5.00 4.64
C LYS A 416 -17.52 -4.88 5.60
N VAL A 417 -18.31 -5.95 5.75
CA VAL A 417 -19.44 -6.00 6.68
C VAL A 417 -18.98 -5.69 8.10
N LYS A 418 -17.96 -6.40 8.58
CA LYS A 418 -17.36 -6.22 9.91
C LYS A 418 -16.90 -4.77 10.13
N ASN A 419 -16.09 -4.23 9.21
CA ASN A 419 -15.53 -2.88 9.33
C ASN A 419 -16.63 -1.80 9.30
N SER A 420 -17.70 -2.01 8.53
CA SER A 420 -18.82 -1.07 8.43
C SER A 420 -19.56 -0.89 9.75
N VAL A 421 -19.58 -1.89 10.63
CA VAL A 421 -20.21 -1.80 11.96
C VAL A 421 -19.48 -0.80 12.84
N ALA A 422 -18.15 -0.88 12.89
CA ALA A 422 -17.31 0.06 13.64
C ALA A 422 -17.32 1.46 13.01
N GLY A 423 -17.20 1.54 11.67
CA GLY A 423 -17.22 2.80 10.92
C GLY A 423 -18.53 3.58 11.09
N ALA A 424 -19.68 2.90 11.15
CA ALA A 424 -20.96 3.54 11.39
C ALA A 424 -21.03 4.29 12.73
N ALA A 425 -20.30 3.80 13.73
CA ALA A 425 -20.21 4.40 15.05
C ALA A 425 -19.06 5.41 15.21
N ASN A 426 -18.17 5.56 14.20
CA ASN A 426 -17.01 6.44 14.29
C ASN A 426 -17.33 7.83 13.71
N PRO A 427 -17.27 8.91 14.52
CA PRO A 427 -17.59 10.27 14.06
C PRO A 427 -16.60 10.81 13.01
N TYR A 428 -15.40 10.26 12.91
CA TYR A 428 -14.37 10.67 11.96
C TYR A 428 -14.41 9.90 10.64
N ALA A 429 -15.12 8.76 10.58
CA ALA A 429 -15.23 7.96 9.37
C ALA A 429 -16.06 8.68 8.28
N ARG A 430 -15.67 8.50 7.02
CA ARG A 430 -16.38 9.01 5.85
C ARG A 430 -17.69 8.26 5.62
N TYR A 431 -17.62 6.92 5.66
CA TYR A 431 -18.76 6.03 5.43
C TYR A 431 -19.31 5.54 6.78
N ARG A 432 -20.38 6.18 7.21
CA ARG A 432 -21.01 5.90 8.50
C ARG A 432 -22.31 5.11 8.35
N LYS A 433 -22.29 4.14 7.45
CA LYS A 433 -23.42 3.23 7.16
C LYS A 433 -22.97 1.79 7.34
N ARG A 434 -23.76 0.97 8.00
CA ARG A 434 -23.57 -0.48 7.99
C ARG A 434 -23.86 -1.01 6.59
N VAL A 435 -23.07 -1.96 6.13
CA VAL A 435 -23.16 -2.58 4.82
C VAL A 435 -23.40 -4.07 5.01
N THR A 436 -24.26 -4.67 4.20
CA THR A 436 -24.53 -6.10 4.17
C THR A 436 -23.67 -6.81 3.12
N ALA A 437 -23.43 -8.11 3.27
CA ALA A 437 -22.75 -8.91 2.26
C ALA A 437 -23.46 -8.85 0.90
N GLN A 438 -24.79 -8.79 0.90
CA GLN A 438 -25.59 -8.66 -0.32
C GLN A 438 -25.31 -7.31 -1.04
N GLU A 439 -25.19 -6.19 -0.30
CA GLU A 439 -24.85 -4.89 -0.87
C GLU A 439 -23.43 -4.92 -1.46
N VAL A 440 -22.47 -5.61 -0.82
CA VAL A 440 -21.13 -5.80 -1.37
C VAL A 440 -21.20 -6.60 -2.66
N ALA A 441 -21.88 -7.75 -2.64
CA ALA A 441 -22.03 -8.63 -3.80
C ALA A 441 -22.78 -7.98 -4.98
N ALA A 442 -23.66 -7.03 -4.72
CA ALA A 442 -24.39 -6.26 -5.74
C ALA A 442 -23.59 -5.07 -6.29
N SER A 443 -22.49 -4.68 -5.65
CA SER A 443 -21.66 -3.55 -6.13
C SER A 443 -20.88 -3.93 -7.39
N ALA A 444 -20.52 -2.91 -8.20
CA ALA A 444 -19.82 -3.12 -9.46
C ALA A 444 -18.47 -3.82 -9.26
N VAL A 445 -18.14 -4.76 -10.13
CA VAL A 445 -16.79 -5.35 -10.20
C VAL A 445 -15.81 -4.29 -10.71
N VAL A 446 -14.69 -4.13 -10.03
CA VAL A 446 -13.61 -3.20 -10.43
C VAL A 446 -12.42 -3.99 -10.98
N CYS A 447 -11.94 -4.96 -10.23
CA CYS A 447 -10.85 -5.86 -10.58
C CYS A 447 -11.19 -7.24 -10.01
N ASP A 448 -11.78 -8.12 -10.83
CA ASP A 448 -12.25 -9.43 -10.35
C ASP A 448 -11.14 -10.20 -9.59
N PRO A 449 -11.40 -10.72 -8.36
CA PRO A 449 -12.71 -10.89 -7.73
C PRO A 449 -13.26 -9.68 -6.95
N LEU A 450 -12.52 -8.58 -6.86
CA LEU A 450 -12.87 -7.44 -6.01
C LEU A 450 -13.90 -6.52 -6.65
N ARG A 451 -14.82 -6.10 -5.82
CA ARG A 451 -15.89 -5.17 -6.15
C ARG A 451 -15.65 -3.78 -5.57
N LEU A 452 -16.46 -2.82 -5.96
CA LEU A 452 -16.32 -1.42 -5.52
C LEU A 452 -16.31 -1.28 -3.99
N LEU A 453 -17.12 -2.06 -3.28
CA LEU A 453 -17.18 -2.00 -1.82
C LEU A 453 -16.07 -2.80 -1.12
N ASP A 454 -15.32 -3.64 -1.84
CA ASP A 454 -14.12 -4.33 -1.33
C ASP A 454 -12.88 -3.45 -1.35
N ILE A 455 -12.94 -2.30 -2.02
CA ILE A 455 -11.80 -1.40 -2.23
C ILE A 455 -12.11 -0.07 -1.56
N CYS A 456 -11.16 0.49 -0.82
CA CYS A 456 -11.35 1.80 -0.20
C CYS A 456 -11.37 2.92 -1.26
N ALA A 457 -12.14 3.96 -1.00
CA ALA A 457 -12.15 5.14 -1.85
C ALA A 457 -11.08 6.15 -1.41
N THR A 458 -10.63 7.02 -2.34
CA THR A 458 -9.79 8.18 -1.97
C THR A 458 -10.58 9.17 -1.11
N SER A 459 -9.98 9.69 -0.06
CA SER A 459 -10.59 10.65 0.88
C SER A 459 -9.73 11.88 1.10
N ASP A 460 -10.39 12.96 1.47
CA ASP A 460 -9.77 14.09 2.14
C ASP A 460 -9.77 13.78 3.63
N GLY A 461 -8.65 14.01 4.32
CA GLY A 461 -8.57 13.71 5.74
C GLY A 461 -7.26 14.19 6.36
N ALA A 462 -7.24 14.28 7.68
CA ALA A 462 -6.04 14.62 8.42
C ALA A 462 -6.03 13.99 9.80
N ALA A 463 -4.82 13.74 10.31
CA ALA A 463 -4.57 13.31 11.67
C ALA A 463 -3.28 13.94 12.21
N ALA A 464 -3.22 14.11 13.53
CA ALA A 464 -2.06 14.66 14.22
C ALA A 464 -1.88 14.05 15.60
N LEU A 465 -0.62 13.99 16.05
CA LEU A 465 -0.23 13.53 17.39
C LEU A 465 0.70 14.55 18.02
N VAL A 466 0.55 14.79 19.32
CA VAL A 466 1.55 15.46 20.15
C VAL A 466 2.32 14.39 20.90
N LEU A 467 3.57 14.20 20.53
CA LEU A 467 4.49 13.25 21.16
C LEU A 467 5.44 13.99 22.08
N THR A 468 5.76 13.39 23.23
CA THR A 468 6.68 14.02 24.19
C THR A 468 7.63 13.02 24.82
N SER A 469 8.77 13.53 25.37
CA SER A 469 9.57 12.72 26.27
C SER A 469 8.74 12.31 27.50
N MET A 470 9.05 11.15 28.07
CA MET A 470 8.37 10.68 29.29
C MET A 470 8.59 11.63 30.46
N ASP A 471 9.74 12.30 30.51
CA ASP A 471 10.04 13.29 31.54
C ASP A 471 9.17 14.54 31.39
N PHE A 472 8.98 15.03 30.16
CA PHE A 472 8.07 16.15 29.89
C PHE A 472 6.64 15.75 30.28
N ALA A 473 6.17 14.58 29.85
CA ALA A 473 4.82 14.10 30.16
C ALA A 473 4.56 14.07 31.67
N ARG A 474 5.50 13.53 32.46
CA ARG A 474 5.40 13.52 33.93
C ARG A 474 5.34 14.93 34.53
N ARG A 475 6.22 15.84 34.09
CA ARG A 475 6.20 17.26 34.54
C ARG A 475 4.90 17.97 34.16
N HIS A 476 4.28 17.56 33.06
CA HIS A 476 3.00 18.10 32.60
C HIS A 476 1.78 17.44 33.28
N GLY A 477 2.01 16.54 34.24
CA GLY A 477 0.95 15.92 35.06
C GLY A 477 0.37 14.63 34.48
N ALA A 478 0.93 14.05 33.41
CA ALA A 478 0.50 12.77 32.90
C ALA A 478 0.98 11.62 33.81
N THR A 479 0.05 10.92 34.44
CA THR A 479 0.35 9.84 35.38
C THR A 479 0.51 8.49 34.69
N ASP A 480 -0.24 8.22 33.62
CA ASP A 480 -0.21 6.97 32.87
C ASP A 480 -0.54 7.25 31.38
N PRO A 481 0.38 7.93 30.65
CA PRO A 481 0.14 8.25 29.26
C PRO A 481 0.23 7.01 28.38
N VAL A 482 -0.50 7.02 27.24
CA VAL A 482 -0.24 6.08 26.15
C VAL A 482 1.17 6.33 25.63
N ARG A 483 1.90 5.25 25.35
CA ARG A 483 3.32 5.29 24.97
C ARG A 483 3.51 4.61 23.61
N ILE A 484 4.24 5.25 22.72
CA ILE A 484 4.80 4.59 21.53
C ILE A 484 6.04 3.83 21.99
N ARG A 485 5.96 2.51 21.99
CA ARG A 485 7.03 1.63 22.45
C ARG A 485 7.96 1.23 21.31
N ALA A 486 7.39 0.96 20.12
CA ALA A 486 8.15 0.61 18.93
C ALA A 486 7.58 1.28 17.67
N VAL A 487 8.47 1.55 16.73
CA VAL A 487 8.12 1.95 15.35
C VAL A 487 9.07 1.22 14.40
N SER A 488 8.58 0.22 13.70
CA SER A 488 9.31 -0.45 12.64
C SER A 488 8.93 0.19 11.30
N THR A 489 9.94 0.59 10.53
CA THR A 489 9.80 1.06 9.14
C THR A 489 10.91 0.43 8.31
N ALA A 490 10.56 -0.20 7.20
CA ALA A 490 11.53 -0.91 6.37
C ALA A 490 11.13 -0.94 4.90
N THR A 491 12.09 -1.29 4.06
CA THR A 491 11.89 -1.71 2.67
C THR A 491 11.95 -3.24 2.58
N PRO A 492 11.44 -3.84 1.49
CA PRO A 492 11.66 -5.26 1.22
C PRO A 492 13.15 -5.63 1.16
N GLN A 493 13.44 -6.90 1.38
CA GLN A 493 14.77 -7.46 1.16
C GLN A 493 14.82 -8.16 -0.20
N TYR A 494 15.84 -7.84 -1.01
CA TYR A 494 16.07 -8.46 -2.31
C TYR A 494 16.02 -10.00 -2.22
N PRO A 495 15.37 -10.72 -3.13
CA PRO A 495 14.61 -10.25 -4.31
C PRO A 495 13.10 -10.07 -4.05
N ARG A 496 12.64 -9.96 -2.80
CA ARG A 496 11.20 -9.81 -2.50
C ARG A 496 10.70 -8.38 -2.77
N THR A 497 9.40 -8.29 -3.04
CA THR A 497 8.63 -7.05 -3.13
C THR A 497 7.66 -6.90 -1.94
N VAL A 498 6.97 -5.78 -1.84
CA VAL A 498 6.05 -5.49 -0.72
C VAL A 498 4.86 -6.44 -0.66
N LEU A 499 4.29 -6.80 -1.80
CA LEU A 499 3.12 -7.66 -1.91
C LEU A 499 3.43 -9.00 -2.59
N ASP A 500 4.71 -9.33 -2.75
CA ASP A 500 5.16 -10.38 -3.67
C ASP A 500 4.63 -10.19 -5.11
N LEU A 501 4.21 -8.97 -5.43
CA LEU A 501 3.74 -8.51 -6.73
C LEU A 501 4.73 -7.51 -7.31
N PRO A 502 4.99 -7.57 -8.61
CA PRO A 502 5.91 -6.65 -9.29
C PRO A 502 5.23 -5.32 -9.62
N ASP A 503 6.05 -4.27 -9.87
CA ASP A 503 5.60 -3.09 -10.62
C ASP A 503 5.27 -3.46 -12.07
N VAL A 504 6.28 -3.98 -12.77
CA VAL A 504 6.21 -4.59 -14.10
C VAL A 504 6.75 -6.02 -14.02
N ALA A 505 7.81 -6.23 -13.24
CA ALA A 505 8.34 -7.55 -12.91
C ALA A 505 8.98 -7.56 -11.51
N THR A 506 9.02 -8.74 -10.87
CA THR A 506 9.81 -8.94 -9.64
C THR A 506 11.30 -9.03 -9.97
N ASP A 507 12.15 -8.89 -8.97
CA ASP A 507 13.54 -9.32 -9.11
C ASP A 507 13.63 -10.85 -9.24
N SER A 508 14.68 -11.33 -9.94
CA SER A 508 14.92 -12.75 -10.11
C SER A 508 15.36 -13.40 -8.79
N ALA A 509 14.72 -14.50 -8.44
CA ALA A 509 15.08 -15.37 -7.32
C ALA A 509 15.92 -16.59 -7.74
N ALA A 510 16.46 -16.61 -8.96
CA ALA A 510 17.24 -17.74 -9.48
C ALA A 510 18.59 -17.88 -8.76
N VAL A 511 19.23 -16.77 -8.44
CA VAL A 511 20.56 -16.74 -7.81
C VAL A 511 20.46 -16.52 -6.30
N VAL A 512 19.63 -15.59 -5.87
CA VAL A 512 19.41 -15.28 -4.46
C VAL A 512 17.99 -15.76 -4.08
N PRO A 513 17.88 -16.76 -3.20
CA PRO A 513 16.55 -17.18 -2.76
C PRO A 513 15.89 -16.08 -1.94
N PRO A 514 14.56 -15.94 -2.02
CA PRO A 514 13.84 -15.00 -1.20
C PRO A 514 14.00 -15.34 0.29
N PRO A 515 14.03 -14.34 1.19
CA PRO A 515 14.06 -14.57 2.62
C PRO A 515 12.84 -15.40 3.07
N GLU A 516 13.03 -16.25 4.10
CA GLU A 516 11.96 -17.13 4.61
C GLU A 516 10.77 -16.30 5.15
N THR A 517 11.07 -15.22 5.90
CA THR A 517 10.04 -14.33 6.43
C THR A 517 9.63 -13.32 5.38
N GLY A 518 8.33 -13.23 5.12
CA GLY A 518 7.76 -12.21 4.25
C GLY A 518 8.00 -10.79 4.76
N PHE A 519 7.96 -9.82 3.86
CA PHE A 519 8.26 -8.43 4.19
C PHE A 519 7.38 -7.88 5.32
N ARG A 520 6.06 -8.07 5.24
CA ARG A 520 5.11 -7.56 6.23
C ARG A 520 5.28 -8.23 7.59
N ALA A 521 5.46 -9.54 7.60
CA ALA A 521 5.75 -10.28 8.83
C ALA A 521 7.07 -9.82 9.46
N SER A 522 8.10 -9.51 8.67
CA SER A 522 9.37 -9.00 9.18
C SER A 522 9.23 -7.65 9.89
N ILE A 523 8.36 -6.76 9.38
CA ILE A 523 8.06 -5.46 9.99
C ILE A 523 7.35 -5.65 11.33
N ALA A 524 6.35 -6.52 11.39
CA ALA A 524 5.64 -6.86 12.62
C ALA A 524 6.59 -7.45 13.68
N HIS A 525 7.39 -8.44 13.30
CA HIS A 525 8.38 -9.05 14.19
C HIS A 525 9.39 -8.05 14.75
N THR A 526 9.92 -7.17 13.87
CA THR A 526 10.86 -6.11 14.32
C THR A 526 10.20 -5.17 15.33
N ALA A 527 8.93 -4.81 15.14
CA ALA A 527 8.19 -3.98 16.09
C ALA A 527 7.94 -4.72 17.42
N TYR A 528 7.62 -6.00 17.37
CA TYR A 528 7.42 -6.83 18.57
C TYR A 528 8.71 -7.02 19.36
N GLU A 529 9.83 -7.32 18.68
CA GLU A 529 11.15 -7.42 19.30
C GLU A 529 11.57 -6.12 19.98
N GLU A 530 11.39 -4.98 19.32
CA GLU A 530 11.70 -3.66 19.90
C GLU A 530 10.81 -3.37 21.12
N ALA A 531 9.52 -3.71 21.04
CA ALA A 531 8.56 -3.51 22.11
C ALA A 531 8.70 -4.53 23.25
N GLY A 532 9.33 -5.68 23.00
CA GLY A 532 9.46 -6.78 23.96
C GLY A 532 8.11 -7.46 24.22
N ILE A 533 7.31 -7.67 23.18
CA ILE A 533 5.99 -8.33 23.19
C ILE A 533 5.90 -9.39 22.11
N GLY A 534 4.83 -10.21 22.16
CA GLY A 534 4.39 -11.08 21.07
C GLY A 534 2.98 -10.74 20.57
N PRO A 535 2.51 -11.39 19.51
CA PRO A 535 1.15 -11.22 19.03
C PRO A 535 0.08 -11.61 20.07
N GLU A 536 0.41 -12.49 21.01
CA GLU A 536 -0.44 -12.91 22.13
C GLU A 536 -0.71 -11.81 23.15
N ASP A 537 0.14 -10.78 23.22
CA ASP A 537 -0.02 -9.65 24.13
C ASP A 537 -0.96 -8.56 23.59
N LEU A 538 -1.33 -8.66 22.30
CA LEU A 538 -2.15 -7.65 21.65
C LEU A 538 -3.59 -7.65 22.18
N SER A 539 -4.13 -6.46 22.41
CA SER A 539 -5.54 -6.23 22.72
C SER A 539 -6.36 -5.84 21.47
N LEU A 540 -5.71 -5.21 20.49
CA LEU A 540 -6.33 -4.78 19.24
C LEU A 540 -5.27 -4.47 18.18
N ALA A 541 -5.71 -4.44 16.91
CA ALA A 541 -4.88 -4.00 15.79
C ALA A 541 -5.66 -3.04 14.87
N GLU A 542 -4.95 -2.10 14.27
CA GLU A 542 -5.42 -1.25 13.16
C GLU A 542 -4.54 -1.53 11.94
N VAL A 543 -5.09 -2.15 10.91
CA VAL A 543 -4.31 -2.65 9.77
C VAL A 543 -4.70 -1.95 8.46
N TYR A 544 -3.84 -2.10 7.47
CA TYR A 544 -3.97 -1.51 6.15
C TYR A 544 -4.94 -2.33 5.28
N ASP A 545 -6.19 -1.92 5.24
CA ASP A 545 -7.28 -2.55 4.51
C ASP A 545 -7.72 -1.73 3.28
N LEU A 546 -6.77 -1.35 2.40
CA LEU A 546 -7.11 -0.72 1.11
C LEU A 546 -7.99 -1.60 0.24
N SER A 547 -7.82 -2.91 0.33
CA SER A 547 -8.80 -3.89 -0.09
C SER A 547 -9.06 -4.88 1.04
N THR A 548 -10.23 -5.47 1.03
CA THR A 548 -10.66 -6.43 2.03
C THR A 548 -9.77 -7.68 2.09
N ALA A 549 -9.19 -8.09 0.95
CA ALA A 549 -8.24 -9.20 0.89
C ALA A 549 -6.95 -8.92 1.67
N LEU A 550 -6.48 -7.65 1.69
CA LEU A 550 -5.28 -7.26 2.44
C LEU A 550 -5.48 -7.34 3.95
N GLU A 551 -6.69 -7.12 4.45
CA GLU A 551 -6.95 -7.27 5.89
C GLU A 551 -6.75 -8.71 6.35
N LEU A 552 -7.19 -9.70 5.58
CA LEU A 552 -6.97 -11.12 5.89
C LEU A 552 -5.49 -11.48 5.96
N GLU A 553 -4.70 -10.94 5.04
CA GLU A 553 -3.24 -11.13 5.05
C GLU A 553 -2.58 -10.51 6.28
N TRP A 554 -3.02 -9.31 6.69
CA TRP A 554 -2.47 -8.69 7.89
C TRP A 554 -2.76 -9.48 9.17
N TYR A 555 -3.84 -10.28 9.22
CA TYR A 555 -4.05 -11.19 10.36
C TYR A 555 -2.91 -12.23 10.45
N GLU A 556 -2.51 -12.73 9.29
CA GLU A 556 -1.44 -13.73 9.16
C GLU A 556 -0.06 -13.10 9.41
N ASP A 557 0.24 -11.97 8.77
CA ASP A 557 1.52 -11.26 8.88
C ASP A 557 1.78 -10.67 10.29
N LEU A 558 0.73 -10.32 11.04
CA LEU A 558 0.82 -9.94 12.44
C LEU A 558 0.93 -11.15 13.39
N GLY A 559 0.85 -12.38 12.87
CA GLY A 559 0.90 -13.61 13.66
C GLY A 559 -0.36 -13.86 14.50
N LEU A 560 -1.52 -13.29 14.11
CA LEU A 560 -2.79 -13.52 14.82
C LEU A 560 -3.37 -14.90 14.50
N CYS A 561 -2.99 -15.46 13.36
CA CYS A 561 -3.29 -16.83 12.90
C CYS A 561 -2.19 -17.31 11.94
N GLY A 562 -2.24 -18.58 11.55
CA GLY A 562 -1.33 -19.14 10.55
C GLY A 562 -1.69 -18.72 9.11
N PRO A 563 -0.77 -18.94 8.14
CA PRO A 563 -1.01 -18.67 6.74
C PRO A 563 -2.27 -19.38 6.22
N GLY A 564 -3.15 -18.65 5.52
CA GLY A 564 -4.43 -19.14 4.99
C GLY A 564 -5.55 -19.28 6.02
N GLU A 565 -5.32 -18.94 7.30
CA GLU A 565 -6.34 -19.03 8.35
C GLU A 565 -7.10 -17.70 8.59
N GLY A 566 -6.74 -16.63 7.86
CA GLY A 566 -7.33 -15.30 8.05
C GLY A 566 -8.85 -15.28 7.90
N ALA A 567 -9.39 -15.96 6.89
CA ALA A 567 -10.84 -16.07 6.70
C ALA A 567 -11.52 -16.81 7.87
N LYS A 568 -10.94 -17.90 8.36
CA LYS A 568 -11.46 -18.62 9.54
C LYS A 568 -11.50 -17.71 10.77
N LEU A 569 -10.40 -16.98 11.04
CA LEU A 569 -10.32 -16.06 12.18
C LEU A 569 -11.42 -14.96 12.11
N LEU A 570 -11.73 -14.49 10.90
CA LEU A 570 -12.80 -13.53 10.63
C LEU A 570 -14.19 -14.11 10.94
N TRP A 571 -14.50 -15.31 10.39
CA TRP A 571 -15.80 -15.95 10.58
C TRP A 571 -16.05 -16.42 12.01
N ASP A 572 -15.00 -16.77 12.76
CA ASP A 572 -15.09 -17.06 14.20
C ASP A 572 -15.45 -15.81 15.02
N GLY A 573 -15.54 -14.63 14.38
CA GLY A 573 -15.86 -13.36 15.04
C GLY A 573 -14.75 -12.81 15.92
N ALA A 574 -13.57 -13.43 15.90
CA ALA A 574 -12.43 -13.06 16.75
C ALA A 574 -11.95 -11.62 16.52
N THR A 575 -12.03 -11.14 15.27
CA THR A 575 -11.57 -9.81 14.87
C THR A 575 -12.65 -8.72 14.88
N ALA A 576 -13.89 -9.08 15.21
CA ALA A 576 -15.00 -8.13 15.35
C ALA A 576 -14.90 -7.32 16.65
N LEU A 577 -15.62 -6.19 16.75
CA LEU A 577 -15.82 -5.50 18.02
C LEU A 577 -16.48 -6.46 19.04
N GLY A 578 -15.84 -6.62 20.19
CA GLY A 578 -16.27 -7.59 21.21
C GLY A 578 -15.68 -8.99 21.03
N GLY A 579 -14.96 -9.26 19.95
CA GLY A 579 -14.16 -10.47 19.76
C GLY A 579 -12.91 -10.45 20.65
N ARG A 580 -12.16 -11.56 20.62
CA ARG A 580 -10.95 -11.70 21.46
C ARG A 580 -9.82 -10.76 21.07
N LEU A 581 -9.76 -10.37 19.79
CA LEU A 581 -8.72 -9.49 19.23
C LEU A 581 -9.32 -8.62 18.12
N PRO A 582 -10.00 -7.53 18.45
CA PRO A 582 -10.61 -6.65 17.45
C PRO A 582 -9.58 -6.07 16.49
N VAL A 583 -9.84 -6.16 15.20
CA VAL A 583 -9.04 -5.55 14.13
C VAL A 583 -9.88 -4.50 13.42
N ASN A 584 -9.28 -3.34 13.18
CA ASN A 584 -9.94 -2.18 12.60
C ASN A 584 -11.18 -1.73 13.42
N ALA A 585 -10.98 -1.59 14.72
CA ALA A 585 -12.00 -1.05 15.64
C ALA A 585 -12.41 0.39 15.27
N SER A 586 -11.62 1.09 14.47
CA SER A 586 -11.97 2.37 13.84
C SER A 586 -13.04 2.25 12.75
N GLY A 587 -13.12 1.09 12.09
CA GLY A 587 -13.82 0.82 10.85
C GLY A 587 -12.87 0.70 9.65
N GLY A 588 -11.57 0.87 9.87
CA GLY A 588 -10.52 0.73 8.85
C GLY A 588 -10.62 1.71 7.69
N LEU A 589 -9.73 1.58 6.73
CA LEU A 589 -9.78 2.36 5.49
C LEU A 589 -11.03 2.04 4.68
N ALA A 590 -11.60 0.85 4.84
CA ALA A 590 -12.89 0.48 4.28
C ALA A 590 -14.02 1.46 4.64
N SER A 591 -13.94 2.11 5.81
CA SER A 591 -14.91 3.13 6.25
C SER A 591 -14.39 4.57 6.16
N PHE A 592 -13.08 4.78 6.27
CA PHE A 592 -12.47 6.10 6.16
C PHE A 592 -12.18 6.49 4.71
N GLY A 593 -11.76 5.54 3.88
CA GLY A 593 -11.09 5.80 2.62
C GLY A 593 -9.62 6.16 2.83
N GLU A 594 -8.90 6.40 1.74
CA GLU A 594 -7.47 6.65 1.76
C GLU A 594 -7.14 8.14 1.74
N ALA A 595 -6.49 8.64 2.79
CA ALA A 595 -5.78 9.92 2.85
C ALA A 595 -4.32 9.60 3.22
N VAL A 596 -3.48 9.40 2.20
CA VAL A 596 -2.18 8.73 2.26
C VAL A 596 -1.28 9.15 3.43
N PRO A 597 -0.96 10.43 3.64
CA PRO A 597 -0.07 10.83 4.73
C PRO A 597 -0.72 10.79 6.11
N ALA A 598 -2.05 10.74 6.18
CA ALA A 598 -2.79 10.82 7.43
C ALA A 598 -3.13 9.46 8.05
N GLN A 599 -3.25 8.42 7.23
CA GLN A 599 -3.88 7.16 7.65
C GLN A 599 -3.15 6.44 8.79
N ALA A 600 -1.82 6.31 8.72
CA ALA A 600 -1.06 5.66 9.79
C ALA A 600 -1.09 6.48 11.11
N ILE A 601 -1.16 7.82 11.02
CA ILE A 601 -1.34 8.70 12.18
C ILE A 601 -2.75 8.50 12.76
N ALA A 602 -3.77 8.42 11.90
CA ALA A 602 -5.17 8.19 12.31
C ALA A 602 -5.36 6.85 13.04
N GLN A 603 -4.69 5.79 12.59
CA GLN A 603 -4.68 4.50 13.28
C GLN A 603 -4.07 4.63 14.68
N VAL A 604 -2.96 5.36 14.85
CA VAL A 604 -2.39 5.61 16.18
C VAL A 604 -3.29 6.51 17.03
N CYS A 605 -4.03 7.46 16.42
CA CYS A 605 -5.08 8.21 17.13
C CYS A 605 -6.18 7.27 17.65
N GLU A 606 -6.61 6.28 16.85
CA GLU A 606 -7.57 5.28 17.30
C GLU A 606 -7.01 4.43 18.43
N LEU A 607 -5.79 3.87 18.29
CA LEU A 607 -5.15 3.14 19.39
C LEU A 607 -5.07 3.98 20.67
N THR A 608 -4.74 5.27 20.53
CA THR A 608 -4.66 6.19 21.68
C THR A 608 -6.00 6.32 22.39
N ARG A 609 -7.10 6.49 21.63
CA ARG A 609 -8.45 6.58 22.20
C ARG A 609 -8.88 5.28 22.85
N GLN A 610 -8.59 4.13 22.23
CA GLN A 610 -8.88 2.80 22.76
C GLN A 610 -8.12 2.54 24.07
N LEU A 611 -6.83 2.80 24.08
CA LEU A 611 -5.97 2.64 25.25
C LEU A 611 -6.32 3.59 26.39
N ARG A 612 -6.86 4.78 26.10
CA ARG A 612 -7.37 5.73 27.10
C ARG A 612 -8.79 5.43 27.59
N GLY A 613 -9.51 4.48 26.98
CA GLY A 613 -10.92 4.22 27.29
C GLY A 613 -11.87 5.29 26.73
N GLN A 614 -11.50 5.95 25.64
CA GLN A 614 -12.22 7.10 25.06
C GLN A 614 -12.88 6.79 23.70
N ALA A 615 -12.96 5.53 23.28
CA ALA A 615 -13.51 5.14 21.99
C ALA A 615 -15.05 5.02 21.96
N GLY A 616 -15.74 5.33 23.08
CA GLY A 616 -17.20 5.32 23.17
C GLY A 616 -17.78 3.93 22.93
N THR A 617 -18.78 3.82 22.04
CA THR A 617 -19.44 2.54 21.72
C THR A 617 -18.53 1.56 20.96
N ARG A 618 -17.38 1.99 20.51
CA ARG A 618 -16.37 1.14 19.84
C ARG A 618 -15.25 0.67 20.79
N GLN A 619 -15.39 0.96 22.08
CA GLN A 619 -14.36 0.67 23.07
C GLN A 619 -14.07 -0.83 23.16
N VAL A 620 -12.81 -1.20 22.96
CA VAL A 620 -12.28 -2.53 23.22
C VAL A 620 -12.06 -2.68 24.72
N ALA A 621 -12.72 -3.65 25.33
CA ALA A 621 -12.63 -3.86 26.75
C ALA A 621 -11.21 -4.28 27.18
N GLY A 622 -10.67 -3.63 28.20
CA GLY A 622 -9.35 -4.00 28.75
C GLY A 622 -8.15 -3.73 27.83
N ALA A 623 -8.29 -2.87 26.82
CA ALA A 623 -7.21 -2.56 25.87
C ALA A 623 -5.94 -2.04 26.60
N ARG A 624 -4.80 -2.70 26.37
CA ARG A 624 -3.49 -2.39 26.96
C ARG A 624 -2.39 -2.25 25.93
N VAL A 625 -2.43 -3.06 24.88
CA VAL A 625 -1.42 -3.11 23.82
C VAL A 625 -2.13 -3.09 22.47
N GLY A 626 -1.74 -2.17 21.61
CA GLY A 626 -2.26 -2.09 20.25
C GLY A 626 -1.12 -1.99 19.23
N VAL A 627 -1.34 -2.52 18.05
CA VAL A 627 -0.44 -2.42 16.91
C VAL A 627 -1.14 -1.78 15.73
N THR A 628 -0.40 -0.94 14.97
CA THR A 628 -0.81 -0.52 13.63
C THR A 628 0.09 -1.16 12.59
N ALA A 629 -0.46 -1.46 11.41
CA ALA A 629 0.33 -1.91 10.27
C ALA A 629 -0.08 -1.16 9.02
N ASN A 630 0.92 -0.70 8.26
CA ASN A 630 0.75 0.00 6.99
C ASN A 630 1.81 -0.38 5.99
N GLN A 631 1.48 -0.23 4.71
CA GLN A 631 2.44 -0.39 3.64
C GLN A 631 2.21 0.66 2.56
N GLY A 632 3.31 1.20 2.02
CA GLY A 632 3.30 1.90 0.74
C GLY A 632 3.42 0.86 -0.38
N LEU A 633 2.61 1.00 -1.41
CA LEU A 633 2.71 0.12 -2.57
C LEU A 633 4.14 0.22 -3.14
N PHE A 634 4.79 -0.92 -3.35
CA PHE A 634 6.12 -1.09 -3.97
C PHE A 634 7.36 -0.61 -3.20
N GLY A 635 7.29 -0.21 -1.94
CA GLY A 635 8.54 0.26 -1.36
C GLY A 635 8.68 0.28 0.15
N HIS A 636 7.62 0.45 0.90
CA HIS A 636 7.73 0.74 2.33
C HIS A 636 6.65 0.01 3.12
N GLY A 637 7.02 -0.41 4.31
CA GLY A 637 6.07 -0.89 5.29
C GLY A 637 6.41 -0.41 6.68
N SER A 638 5.44 -0.43 7.56
CA SER A 638 5.59 0.06 8.93
C SER A 638 4.64 -0.63 9.90
N ALA A 639 5.08 -0.77 11.14
CA ALA A 639 4.25 -1.12 12.28
C ALA A 639 4.57 -0.18 13.46
N VAL A 640 3.55 0.21 14.21
CA VAL A 640 3.69 1.01 15.42
C VAL A 640 3.04 0.27 16.57
N VAL A 641 3.79 0.05 17.66
CA VAL A 641 3.28 -0.54 18.90
C VAL A 641 3.02 0.56 19.91
N ALA A 642 1.76 0.66 20.36
CA ALA A 642 1.33 1.56 21.42
C ALA A 642 0.85 0.76 22.64
N VAL A 643 1.21 1.25 23.83
CA VAL A 643 0.89 0.57 25.10
C VAL A 643 0.42 1.57 26.16
N ARG A 644 -0.34 1.07 27.13
CA ARG A 644 -0.70 1.80 28.35
C ARG A 644 -0.41 0.97 29.58
#